data_cc73d0c1e03bd8a5df1e5f9b70089691
#
_entry.id   cc73d0c1e03bd8a5df1e5f9b70089691
#
_cell.length_a   1.000
_cell.length_b   1.000
_cell.length_c   1.000
_cell.angle_alpha   90.00
_cell.angle_beta   90.00
_cell.angle_gamma   90.00
#
_symmetry.space_group_name_H-M   'P 1'
#
loop_
_entity.id
_entity.type
_entity.pdbx_description
1 polymer ?
#
loop_
_entity_poly.entity_id
_entity_poly.type
_entity_poly.pdbx_seq_one_letter_code
_entity_poly.pdbx_strand_id
1 'polypeptide(L)'
;MPPHTSCCYRCPICSRGVVGTREAVITIGIVQRFRGNVLVSEQANVDCAAGFGVRLIGCADDAVLPIGMHDYAEALGCCMLVDKTMFIADVLDCDASVVVCCRPEGFGKSMNLSMLRAFLERPAVGRSGQRLFADAQIWDANGGRYRDEYACYPVISLDFSGAARRGAAIADVVRDALSDECARLLALLEAPDLARDKVRHIERVARGAASEDEVASVLGVLIELLEMACDEQVVLLVDGYDAAWSRRASARDASDADPAELLDRVLFDAIATARDSLRLTCLMGERPSPAEVALSSRGCSYCLTTPLSAWCDRWFGFSDAEVEALLNHAGREEYLDDAREWLEGYRFGRAYCSSPERVIGFLGRGCTAPVRADLYGYADCLSRVVAGWNLDRLSVLFDLLEAHGCAEVPLCLGTAEPDVSPDDGMWTALYLSGFLTTDMTEEPEHGDRLRALRLPNNELRQTLRLVIIEWFECAAEDIRDVDAFRDGLCHGNEDTVRRALSRILGDAGIGATDPDAPLPYHLLLQGLCFGLPGYANPASRRKCGAGRCDIQVFPTGAVFDIADTIGMLDERPLITINMMYDPGVDALGLELLAVQALLDIERDGIDEIRVPRPGVGRMRWGFGFDGQRASVVCQRL
;
A
#
# COMPACT_ATOMS: atom_id res chain seq x y z
N MET A 1 8.74 -43.99 32.52
CA MET A 1 9.88 -43.55 33.33
C MET A 1 10.69 -42.60 32.48
N PRO A 2 10.92 -41.35 32.93
CA PRO A 2 11.77 -40.35 32.31
C PRO A 2 13.22 -40.44 32.83
N PRO A 3 14.19 -39.58 32.51
CA PRO A 3 14.11 -38.14 32.67
C PRO A 3 14.91 -37.28 31.65
N HIS A 4 14.53 -36.00 31.56
CA HIS A 4 15.26 -34.73 31.72
C HIS A 4 16.69 -34.61 31.18
N THR A 5 16.93 -33.54 30.41
CA THR A 5 17.72 -32.41 30.93
C THR A 5 17.77 -31.22 29.95
N SER A 6 17.42 -30.07 30.49
CA SER A 6 17.69 -28.73 30.01
C SER A 6 19.21 -28.44 29.99
N CYS A 7 19.66 -27.64 29.07
CA CYS A 7 20.91 -26.88 29.30
C CYS A 7 20.90 -25.53 28.57
N CYS A 8 20.71 -24.49 29.33
CA CYS A 8 21.13 -23.11 29.00
C CYS A 8 22.65 -23.05 28.86
N TYR A 9 23.14 -22.33 27.85
CA TYR A 9 24.49 -21.80 27.96
C TYR A 9 24.53 -20.29 27.73
N ARG A 10 25.04 -19.65 28.76
CA ARG A 10 25.41 -18.23 28.88
C ARG A 10 26.65 -17.91 28.06
N CYS A 11 26.68 -16.69 27.57
CA CYS A 11 27.85 -15.94 27.13
C CYS A 11 28.89 -15.75 28.28
N PRO A 12 30.17 -15.66 27.99
CA PRO A 12 31.06 -14.72 28.68
C PRO A 12 31.96 -13.91 27.72
N ILE A 13 31.82 -12.58 27.73
CA ILE A 13 32.68 -11.56 28.34
C ILE A 13 34.09 -11.40 27.73
N CYS A 14 34.27 -10.21 27.14
CA CYS A 14 35.37 -9.24 27.15
C CYS A 14 36.76 -9.65 27.62
N SER A 15 37.80 -9.37 26.83
CA SER A 15 38.70 -8.26 27.11
C SER A 15 39.96 -8.24 26.23
N ARG A 16 40.34 -6.98 25.84
CA ARG A 16 41.67 -6.46 25.49
C ARG A 16 42.30 -6.90 24.16
N GLY A 17 42.44 -5.98 23.21
CA GLY A 17 43.55 -5.06 23.20
C GLY A 17 44.31 -5.10 21.89
N VAL A 18 44.27 -4.03 21.15
CA VAL A 18 45.37 -3.34 20.43
C VAL A 18 45.91 -3.90 19.11
N VAL A 19 45.69 -3.06 18.05
CA VAL A 19 46.58 -2.66 16.93
C VAL A 19 46.82 -3.64 15.79
N GLY A 20 46.46 -3.15 14.60
CA GLY A 20 47.27 -3.37 13.40
C GLY A 20 46.58 -3.93 12.19
N THR A 21 46.06 -3.02 11.35
CA THR A 21 46.17 -3.02 9.89
C THR A 21 46.08 -4.34 9.13
N ARG A 22 45.09 -4.40 8.32
CA ARG A 22 45.02 -4.70 6.90
C ARG A 22 43.72 -5.40 6.52
N GLU A 23 43.09 -4.77 5.57
CA GLU A 23 41.96 -5.25 4.81
C GLU A 23 42.16 -6.68 4.29
N ALA A 24 41.16 -7.50 4.51
CA ALA A 24 40.89 -8.65 3.64
C ALA A 24 39.37 -8.69 3.45
N VAL A 25 38.94 -8.15 2.33
CA VAL A 25 37.59 -8.32 1.81
C VAL A 25 37.42 -9.81 1.49
N ILE A 26 36.63 -10.51 2.30
CA ILE A 26 36.14 -11.84 1.92
C ILE A 26 34.74 -11.64 1.38
N THR A 27 34.65 -11.58 0.05
CA THR A 27 33.39 -11.70 -0.68
C THR A 27 32.91 -13.14 -0.56
N ILE A 28 31.93 -13.39 0.32
CA ILE A 28 31.18 -14.65 0.30
C ILE A 28 29.92 -14.37 -0.49
N GLY A 29 30.00 -14.63 -1.80
CA GLY A 29 28.82 -14.69 -2.65
C GLY A 29 28.07 -16.01 -2.39
N ILE A 30 26.93 -15.94 -1.75
CA ILE A 30 25.96 -17.03 -1.74
C ILE A 30 24.99 -16.78 -2.89
N VAL A 31 25.27 -17.39 -4.03
CA VAL A 31 24.34 -17.49 -5.15
C VAL A 31 23.42 -18.66 -4.86
N GLN A 32 22.20 -18.41 -4.39
CA GLN A 32 21.14 -19.41 -4.44
C GLN A 32 20.52 -19.44 -5.83
N ARG A 33 20.82 -20.49 -6.57
CA ARG A 33 20.16 -20.78 -7.85
C ARG A 33 18.80 -21.39 -7.59
N PHE A 34 17.75 -20.61 -7.78
CA PHE A 34 16.42 -21.16 -8.03
C PHE A 34 16.35 -21.65 -9.48
N ARG A 35 15.66 -22.79 -9.70
CA ARG A 35 15.41 -23.36 -11.03
C ARG A 35 14.42 -22.48 -11.80
N GLY A 36 14.94 -21.60 -12.59
CA GLY A 36 14.27 -20.58 -13.39
C GLY A 36 15.14 -19.34 -13.32
N ASN A 37 15.46 -18.71 -14.45
CA ASN A 37 16.37 -17.57 -14.56
C ASN A 37 15.88 -16.28 -13.87
N VAL A 38 15.38 -16.37 -12.66
CA VAL A 38 15.09 -15.22 -11.80
C VAL A 38 16.37 -14.89 -11.07
N LEU A 39 17.06 -13.87 -11.50
CA LEU A 39 18.14 -13.24 -10.73
C LEU A 39 17.48 -12.31 -9.71
N VAL A 40 17.15 -12.83 -8.52
CA VAL A 40 17.03 -11.95 -7.36
C VAL A 40 18.44 -11.53 -7.03
N SER A 41 18.85 -10.35 -7.47
CA SER A 41 20.17 -9.83 -7.14
C SER A 41 20.16 -9.35 -5.69
N GLU A 42 20.47 -10.23 -4.76
CA GLU A 42 21.07 -9.84 -3.49
C GLU A 42 22.53 -9.41 -3.74
N GLN A 43 22.74 -8.45 -4.60
CA GLN A 43 24.00 -7.72 -4.56
C GLN A 43 23.87 -6.63 -3.53
N ALA A 44 24.54 -6.89 -2.43
CA ALA A 44 24.79 -5.95 -1.37
C ALA A 44 25.38 -4.64 -1.91
N ASN A 45 24.53 -3.69 -2.23
CA ASN A 45 24.90 -2.28 -2.19
C ASN A 45 24.89 -1.83 -0.74
N VAL A 46 25.77 -2.43 0.08
CA VAL A 46 25.86 -2.14 1.51
C VAL A 46 26.55 -0.81 1.78
N ASP A 47 27.24 -0.19 0.82
CA ASP A 47 28.12 0.93 1.12
C ASP A 47 28.06 2.18 0.23
N CYS A 48 27.33 2.19 -0.88
CA CYS A 48 27.28 3.43 -1.68
C CYS A 48 26.32 4.51 -1.15
N ALA A 49 25.33 4.16 -0.34
CA ALA A 49 24.33 5.12 0.15
C ALA A 49 24.61 5.70 1.54
N ALA A 50 25.63 5.23 2.26
CA ALA A 50 26.02 5.76 3.57
C ALA A 50 26.67 7.16 3.53
N GLY A 51 26.86 7.75 2.34
CA GLY A 51 27.51 9.05 2.14
C GLY A 51 26.68 10.15 1.51
N PHE A 52 25.49 9.88 1.00
CA PHE A 52 24.65 10.89 0.37
C PHE A 52 23.59 11.39 1.36
N GLY A 53 23.78 12.61 1.89
CA GLY A 53 22.77 13.31 2.69
C GLY A 53 21.53 13.64 1.86
N VAL A 54 20.44 14.00 2.54
CA VAL A 54 19.24 14.55 1.87
C VAL A 54 19.61 15.74 1.02
N ARG A 55 19.19 15.72 -0.24
CA ARG A 55 19.41 16.80 -1.19
C ARG A 55 18.10 17.23 -1.82
N LEU A 56 17.86 18.53 -1.84
CA LEU A 56 16.79 19.15 -2.61
C LEU A 56 17.38 19.77 -3.87
N ILE A 57 16.68 19.64 -5.00
CA ILE A 57 17.07 20.14 -6.31
C ILE A 57 15.90 20.86 -6.97
N GLY A 58 16.16 21.82 -7.84
CA GLY A 58 15.14 22.53 -8.62
C GLY A 58 15.07 24.02 -8.33
N CYS A 59 13.91 24.63 -8.58
CA CYS A 59 13.72 26.07 -8.47
C CYS A 59 13.61 26.51 -7.01
N ALA A 60 14.48 27.42 -6.59
CA ALA A 60 14.56 27.88 -5.19
C ALA A 60 13.65 29.08 -4.87
N ASP A 61 13.12 29.77 -5.89
CA ASP A 61 12.51 31.09 -5.71
C ASP A 61 11.02 31.09 -5.34
N ASP A 62 10.31 29.98 -5.56
CA ASP A 62 8.91 29.87 -5.18
C ASP A 62 8.63 28.47 -4.62
N ALA A 63 7.97 28.40 -3.46
CA ALA A 63 7.53 27.16 -2.84
C ALA A 63 6.35 26.52 -3.62
N VAL A 64 6.49 26.34 -4.91
CA VAL A 64 5.52 25.60 -5.73
C VAL A 64 5.74 24.12 -5.46
N LEU A 65 4.68 23.45 -5.06
CA LEU A 65 4.70 22.01 -4.82
C LEU A 65 4.34 21.25 -6.10
N PRO A 66 4.98 20.12 -6.41
CA PRO A 66 4.72 19.33 -7.63
C PRO A 66 3.40 18.53 -7.55
N ILE A 67 2.28 19.19 -7.18
CA ILE A 67 0.97 18.57 -7.02
C ILE A 67 0.45 18.13 -8.39
N GLY A 68 0.25 16.83 -8.58
CA GLY A 68 -0.27 16.26 -9.83
C GLY A 68 0.70 16.31 -10.99
N MET A 69 1.97 16.66 -10.76
CA MET A 69 3.01 16.64 -11.79
C MET A 69 3.66 15.25 -11.86
N HIS A 70 3.81 14.74 -13.07
CA HIS A 70 4.43 13.44 -13.36
C HIS A 70 5.66 13.56 -14.29
N ASP A 71 5.89 14.72 -14.91
CA ASP A 71 7.06 14.99 -15.73
C ASP A 71 8.17 15.62 -14.89
N TYR A 72 9.33 14.95 -14.85
CA TYR A 72 10.48 15.37 -14.06
C TYR A 72 11.08 16.70 -14.52
N ALA A 73 11.19 16.90 -15.84
CA ALA A 73 11.81 18.11 -16.38
C ALA A 73 10.93 19.34 -16.15
N GLU A 74 9.61 19.18 -16.28
CA GLU A 74 8.62 20.22 -15.95
C GLU A 74 8.67 20.54 -14.45
N ALA A 75 8.58 19.52 -13.60
CA ALA A 75 8.61 19.70 -12.15
C ALA A 75 9.91 20.35 -11.66
N LEU A 76 11.07 19.92 -12.19
CA LEU A 76 12.37 20.50 -11.83
C LEU A 76 12.48 21.99 -12.23
N GLY A 77 11.79 22.38 -13.29
CA GLY A 77 11.78 23.77 -13.78
C GLY A 77 10.98 24.74 -12.93
N CYS A 78 10.04 24.25 -12.11
CA CYS A 78 9.14 25.12 -11.35
C CYS A 78 8.99 24.74 -9.86
N CYS A 79 9.50 23.59 -9.42
CA CYS A 79 9.34 23.09 -8.06
C CYS A 79 10.68 22.74 -7.43
N MET A 80 10.67 22.63 -6.09
CA MET A 80 11.74 21.97 -5.34
C MET A 80 11.41 20.48 -5.23
N LEU A 81 12.37 19.63 -5.58
CA LEU A 81 12.22 18.18 -5.58
C LEU A 81 13.25 17.54 -4.64
N VAL A 82 12.87 16.42 -4.03
CA VAL A 82 13.82 15.53 -3.37
C VAL A 82 14.63 14.79 -4.43
N ASP A 83 15.95 14.83 -4.31
CA ASP A 83 16.85 14.17 -5.25
C ASP A 83 16.81 12.65 -5.13
N LYS A 84 16.13 11.99 -6.05
CA LYS A 84 16.05 10.54 -6.21
C LYS A 84 16.85 10.03 -7.41
N THR A 85 17.75 10.86 -7.96
CA THR A 85 18.45 10.56 -9.22
C THR A 85 19.37 9.35 -9.14
N MET A 86 19.75 8.90 -7.95
CA MET A 86 20.51 7.66 -7.77
C MET A 86 19.72 6.39 -8.13
N PHE A 87 18.38 6.48 -8.29
CA PHE A 87 17.61 5.41 -8.93
C PHE A 87 18.13 5.07 -10.33
N ILE A 88 18.58 6.09 -11.08
CA ILE A 88 19.18 5.90 -12.41
C ILE A 88 20.42 5.01 -12.33
N ALA A 89 21.27 5.22 -11.31
CA ALA A 89 22.46 4.41 -11.08
C ALA A 89 22.10 2.95 -10.80
N ASP A 90 21.14 2.70 -9.90
CA ASP A 90 20.70 1.35 -9.56
C ASP A 90 20.14 0.62 -10.78
N VAL A 91 19.37 1.31 -11.63
CA VAL A 91 18.80 0.72 -12.86
C VAL A 91 19.88 0.43 -13.90
N LEU A 92 20.84 1.35 -14.10
CA LEU A 92 21.93 1.16 -15.07
C LEU A 92 22.95 0.10 -14.63
N ASP A 93 23.12 -0.08 -13.32
CA ASP A 93 24.01 -1.08 -12.74
C ASP A 93 23.35 -2.47 -12.57
N CYS A 94 22.07 -2.57 -12.89
CA CYS A 94 21.35 -3.84 -12.85
C CYS A 94 21.77 -4.75 -14.01
N ASP A 95 22.15 -5.98 -13.71
CA ASP A 95 22.54 -6.96 -14.73
C ASP A 95 21.34 -7.52 -15.54
N ALA A 96 20.11 -7.23 -15.11
CA ALA A 96 18.91 -7.69 -15.80
C ALA A 96 18.56 -6.77 -16.97
N SER A 97 18.16 -7.36 -18.10
CA SER A 97 17.68 -6.61 -19.26
C SER A 97 16.30 -5.95 -19.05
N VAL A 98 15.53 -6.48 -18.11
CA VAL A 98 14.20 -5.97 -17.75
C VAL A 98 14.15 -5.72 -16.25
N VAL A 99 13.87 -4.47 -15.87
CA VAL A 99 13.65 -4.05 -14.49
C VAL A 99 12.15 -3.84 -14.27
N VAL A 100 11.59 -4.52 -13.29
CA VAL A 100 10.17 -4.43 -12.94
C VAL A 100 10.04 -3.86 -11.53
N CYS A 101 9.42 -2.69 -11.39
CA CYS A 101 9.23 -2.01 -10.11
C CYS A 101 7.75 -1.96 -9.75
N CYS A 102 7.36 -2.76 -8.75
CA CYS A 102 6.01 -2.76 -8.18
C CYS A 102 6.00 -1.95 -6.90
N ARG A 103 5.28 -0.83 -6.90
CA ARG A 103 5.08 0.04 -5.73
C ARG A 103 3.64 0.54 -5.69
N PRO A 104 3.09 0.86 -4.52
CA PRO A 104 1.75 1.43 -4.41
C PRO A 104 1.61 2.74 -5.21
N GLU A 105 0.36 3.16 -5.43
CA GLU A 105 0.07 4.48 -6.00
C GLU A 105 0.56 5.60 -5.06
N GLY A 106 0.97 6.74 -5.64
CA GLY A 106 1.44 7.90 -4.87
C GLY A 106 2.89 7.81 -4.35
N PHE A 107 3.67 6.78 -4.75
CA PHE A 107 5.05 6.59 -4.33
C PHE A 107 6.10 7.03 -5.38
N GLY A 108 5.72 7.86 -6.35
CA GLY A 108 6.66 8.49 -7.28
C GLY A 108 7.09 7.63 -8.47
N LYS A 109 6.35 6.57 -8.82
CA LYS A 109 6.65 5.69 -9.98
C LYS A 109 6.80 6.48 -11.27
N SER A 110 5.76 7.22 -11.68
CA SER A 110 5.74 7.99 -12.93
C SER A 110 6.82 9.07 -12.96
N MET A 111 7.07 9.75 -11.83
CA MET A 111 8.14 10.73 -11.69
C MET A 111 9.53 10.10 -11.90
N ASN A 112 9.80 8.94 -11.27
CA ASN A 112 11.05 8.21 -11.43
C ASN A 112 11.23 7.71 -12.87
N LEU A 113 10.16 7.26 -13.53
CA LEU A 113 10.22 6.83 -14.92
C LEU A 113 10.48 8.03 -15.86
N SER A 114 9.81 9.17 -15.64
CA SER A 114 10.06 10.41 -16.38
C SER A 114 11.48 10.94 -16.15
N MET A 115 12.00 10.84 -14.93
CA MET A 115 13.38 11.17 -14.59
C MET A 115 14.38 10.30 -15.36
N LEU A 116 14.14 8.98 -15.41
CA LEU A 116 14.98 8.04 -16.16
C LEU A 116 14.94 8.36 -17.66
N ARG A 117 13.75 8.67 -18.20
CA ARG A 117 13.60 9.14 -19.58
C ARG A 117 14.40 10.42 -19.82
N ALA A 118 14.24 11.45 -18.98
CA ALA A 118 14.91 12.74 -19.12
C ALA A 118 16.44 12.61 -19.09
N PHE A 119 16.97 11.58 -18.38
CA PHE A 119 18.39 11.31 -18.32
C PHE A 119 18.90 10.58 -19.58
N LEU A 120 18.19 9.57 -20.06
CA LEU A 120 18.67 8.68 -21.12
C LEU A 120 18.33 9.15 -22.54
N GLU A 121 17.21 9.89 -22.72
CA GLU A 121 16.69 10.23 -24.03
C GLU A 121 17.57 11.21 -24.78
N ARG A 122 17.97 10.84 -26.01
CA ARG A 122 18.67 11.70 -26.94
C ARG A 122 17.78 12.90 -27.32
N PRO A 123 18.23 14.16 -27.13
CA PRO A 123 17.44 15.30 -27.47
C PRO A 123 17.17 15.37 -28.97
N ALA A 124 15.98 15.83 -29.35
CA ALA A 124 15.65 16.08 -30.75
C ALA A 124 16.62 17.13 -31.36
N VAL A 125 16.94 16.97 -32.64
CA VAL A 125 17.86 17.85 -33.38
C VAL A 125 17.45 19.32 -33.15
N GLY A 126 18.39 20.13 -32.67
CA GLY A 126 18.22 21.59 -32.45
C GLY A 126 17.82 22.00 -31.02
N ARG A 127 17.59 21.05 -30.08
CA ARG A 127 17.49 21.37 -28.67
C ARG A 127 18.86 21.18 -28.02
N SER A 128 19.47 22.25 -27.55
CA SER A 128 20.64 22.15 -26.67
C SER A 128 20.19 21.45 -25.38
N GLY A 129 20.79 20.32 -25.05
CA GLY A 129 20.49 19.64 -23.80
C GLY A 129 20.72 20.59 -22.63
N GLN A 130 19.63 21.04 -22.03
CA GLN A 130 19.71 21.68 -20.72
C GLN A 130 20.36 20.67 -19.79
N ARG A 131 21.35 21.09 -19.00
CA ARG A 131 21.99 20.21 -18.03
C ARG A 131 21.05 20.01 -16.82
N LEU A 132 19.94 19.30 -17.04
CA LEU A 132 18.91 19.07 -16.03
C LEU A 132 19.45 18.39 -14.76
N PHE A 133 20.55 17.65 -14.90
CA PHE A 133 21.13 16.86 -13.81
C PHE A 133 22.44 17.43 -13.25
N ALA A 134 22.85 18.63 -13.64
CA ALA A 134 24.14 19.21 -13.23
C ALA A 134 24.25 19.35 -11.69
N ASP A 135 23.12 19.62 -11.03
CA ASP A 135 23.05 19.77 -9.58
C ASP A 135 22.51 18.52 -8.87
N ALA A 136 22.28 17.42 -9.59
CA ALA A 136 21.77 16.17 -9.05
C ALA A 136 22.90 15.22 -8.63
N GLN A 137 22.61 14.32 -7.67
CA GLN A 137 23.60 13.36 -7.13
C GLN A 137 24.18 12.45 -8.22
N ILE A 138 23.36 12.02 -9.20
CA ILE A 138 23.79 11.14 -10.29
C ILE A 138 24.94 11.72 -11.11
N TRP A 139 25.01 13.06 -11.22
CA TRP A 139 25.98 13.72 -12.10
C TRP A 139 27.43 13.49 -11.68
N ASP A 140 27.68 13.47 -10.36
CA ASP A 140 29.00 13.28 -9.79
C ASP A 140 29.22 11.89 -9.19
N ALA A 141 28.17 11.06 -9.22
CA ALA A 141 28.22 9.72 -8.66
C ALA A 141 29.31 8.87 -9.32
N ASN A 142 30.02 8.09 -8.50
CA ASN A 142 31.12 7.22 -8.93
C ASN A 142 32.14 7.92 -9.87
N GLY A 143 32.47 9.20 -9.56
CA GLY A 143 33.40 9.99 -10.36
C GLY A 143 32.85 10.44 -11.71
N GLY A 144 31.54 10.47 -11.86
CA GLY A 144 30.83 10.93 -13.05
C GLY A 144 30.69 9.86 -14.14
N ARG A 145 30.84 8.59 -13.81
CA ARG A 145 30.75 7.48 -14.81
C ARG A 145 29.42 7.42 -15.55
N TYR A 146 28.32 7.85 -14.94
CA TYR A 146 27.00 7.82 -15.57
C TYR A 146 26.78 8.92 -16.60
N ARG A 147 27.68 9.91 -16.69
CA ARG A 147 27.61 10.97 -17.70
C ARG A 147 27.73 10.48 -19.12
N ASP A 148 28.42 9.34 -19.32
CA ASP A 148 28.58 8.71 -20.61
C ASP A 148 27.27 8.09 -21.14
N GLU A 149 26.31 7.83 -20.25
CA GLU A 149 24.98 7.31 -20.58
C GLU A 149 23.95 8.46 -20.79
N TYR A 150 24.32 9.71 -20.45
CA TYR A 150 23.41 10.84 -20.51
C TYR A 150 23.08 11.26 -21.92
N ALA A 151 21.79 11.31 -22.26
CA ALA A 151 21.27 11.75 -23.54
C ALA A 151 21.75 10.94 -24.78
N CYS A 152 21.98 9.63 -24.60
CA CYS A 152 22.57 8.77 -25.62
C CYS A 152 21.55 7.96 -26.43
N TYR A 153 20.38 7.62 -25.86
CA TYR A 153 19.52 6.57 -26.40
C TYR A 153 18.24 7.08 -27.06
N PRO A 154 17.71 6.41 -28.09
CA PRO A 154 16.32 6.53 -28.45
C PRO A 154 15.46 5.89 -27.34
N VAL A 155 14.45 6.62 -26.85
CA VAL A 155 13.58 6.16 -25.75
C VAL A 155 12.17 6.04 -26.25
N ILE A 156 11.55 4.87 -26.01
CA ILE A 156 10.13 4.63 -26.13
C ILE A 156 9.53 4.72 -24.72
N SER A 157 8.51 5.55 -24.53
CA SER A 157 7.84 5.77 -23.24
C SER A 157 6.34 5.59 -23.39
N LEU A 158 5.78 4.55 -22.76
CA LEU A 158 4.37 4.21 -22.81
C LEU A 158 3.73 4.39 -21.43
N ASP A 159 2.52 4.94 -21.40
CA ASP A 159 1.72 5.11 -20.18
C ASP A 159 0.38 4.38 -20.34
N PHE A 160 0.21 3.29 -19.60
CA PHE A 160 -1.03 2.52 -19.52
C PHE A 160 -1.79 2.76 -18.21
N SER A 161 -1.34 3.67 -17.34
CA SER A 161 -1.96 3.94 -16.04
C SER A 161 -3.42 4.40 -16.19
N GLY A 162 -3.75 5.09 -17.29
CA GLY A 162 -5.13 5.46 -17.63
C GLY A 162 -6.11 4.29 -17.72
N ALA A 163 -5.62 3.09 -17.99
CA ALA A 163 -6.44 1.87 -18.05
C ALA A 163 -6.97 1.44 -16.67
N ALA A 164 -6.39 1.88 -15.58
CA ALA A 164 -6.89 1.63 -14.22
C ALA A 164 -8.16 2.43 -13.91
N ARG A 165 -8.47 3.50 -14.67
CA ARG A 165 -9.65 4.35 -14.45
C ARG A 165 -10.95 3.62 -14.84
N ARG A 166 -12.00 3.77 -14.01
CA ARG A 166 -13.32 3.20 -14.29
C ARG A 166 -13.87 3.73 -15.62
N GLY A 167 -14.31 2.80 -16.48
CA GLY A 167 -14.98 3.10 -17.75
C GLY A 167 -14.06 3.23 -18.98
N ALA A 168 -12.75 3.22 -18.84
CA ALA A 168 -11.84 3.18 -19.98
C ALA A 168 -11.70 1.74 -20.49
N ALA A 169 -11.81 1.52 -21.79
CA ALA A 169 -11.45 0.23 -22.38
C ALA A 169 -9.92 0.11 -22.43
N ILE A 170 -9.34 -0.96 -21.90
CA ILE A 170 -7.88 -1.15 -21.87
C ILE A 170 -7.30 -1.12 -23.29
N ALA A 171 -7.99 -1.74 -24.24
CA ALA A 171 -7.57 -1.77 -25.63
C ALA A 171 -7.46 -0.35 -26.24
N ASP A 172 -8.34 0.56 -25.85
CA ASP A 172 -8.29 1.95 -26.34
C ASP A 172 -7.10 2.69 -25.71
N VAL A 173 -6.88 2.55 -24.40
CA VAL A 173 -5.73 3.16 -23.72
C VAL A 173 -4.40 2.67 -24.30
N VAL A 174 -4.27 1.37 -24.56
CA VAL A 174 -3.06 0.80 -25.19
C VAL A 174 -2.88 1.32 -26.62
N ARG A 175 -3.96 1.39 -27.39
CA ARG A 175 -3.93 1.92 -28.76
C ARG A 175 -3.54 3.40 -28.80
N ASP A 176 -4.13 4.21 -27.93
CA ASP A 176 -3.86 5.65 -27.85
C ASP A 176 -2.40 5.90 -27.44
N ALA A 177 -1.90 5.22 -26.38
CA ALA A 177 -0.52 5.35 -25.96
C ALA A 177 0.49 4.96 -27.05
N LEU A 178 0.23 3.88 -27.78
CA LEU A 178 1.06 3.47 -28.92
C LEU A 178 0.97 4.46 -30.09
N SER A 179 -0.22 5.00 -30.38
CA SER A 179 -0.44 5.98 -31.43
C SER A 179 0.32 7.27 -31.16
N ASP A 180 0.22 7.80 -29.95
CA ASP A 180 0.90 9.03 -29.53
C ASP A 180 2.42 8.85 -29.55
N GLU A 181 2.91 7.73 -29.08
CA GLU A 181 4.34 7.46 -29.05
C GLU A 181 4.93 7.24 -30.45
N CYS A 182 4.21 6.51 -31.31
CA CYS A 182 4.58 6.39 -32.72
C CYS A 182 4.64 7.78 -33.41
N ALA A 183 3.64 8.63 -33.17
CA ALA A 183 3.61 9.99 -33.73
C ALA A 183 4.79 10.84 -33.24
N ARG A 184 5.16 10.74 -31.96
CA ARG A 184 6.31 11.43 -31.36
C ARG A 184 7.64 11.04 -31.98
N LEU A 185 7.80 9.76 -32.29
CA LEU A 185 9.09 9.21 -32.77
C LEU A 185 9.25 9.21 -34.28
N LEU A 186 8.20 9.50 -35.05
CA LEU A 186 8.25 9.52 -36.51
C LEU A 186 9.38 10.34 -37.11
N ALA A 187 9.73 11.48 -36.47
CA ALA A 187 10.81 12.33 -36.95
C ALA A 187 12.21 11.66 -36.89
N LEU A 188 12.38 10.64 -36.06
CA LEU A 188 13.63 9.85 -35.99
C LEU A 188 13.71 8.79 -37.10
N LEU A 189 12.58 8.48 -37.76
CA LEU A 189 12.45 7.44 -38.78
C LEU A 189 12.56 7.98 -40.23
N GLU A 190 13.15 9.15 -40.43
CA GLU A 190 13.33 9.76 -41.75
C GLU A 190 14.58 9.24 -42.50
N ALA A 191 15.34 8.32 -41.93
CA ALA A 191 16.55 7.77 -42.54
C ALA A 191 16.23 7.02 -43.86
N PRO A 192 16.99 7.23 -44.93
CA PRO A 192 16.67 6.71 -46.28
C PRO A 192 16.79 5.18 -46.38
N ASP A 193 17.56 4.56 -45.50
CA ASP A 193 17.88 3.12 -45.54
C ASP A 193 16.86 2.25 -44.77
N LEU A 194 15.85 2.88 -44.16
CA LEU A 194 14.81 2.17 -43.43
C LEU A 194 13.79 1.52 -44.38
N ALA A 195 13.31 0.34 -43.98
CA ALA A 195 12.27 -0.39 -44.71
C ALA A 195 10.95 0.42 -44.77
N ARG A 196 10.59 0.91 -45.95
CA ARG A 196 9.48 1.82 -46.15
C ARG A 196 8.10 1.22 -45.77
N ASP A 197 7.94 -0.08 -45.88
CA ASP A 197 6.73 -0.79 -45.45
C ASP A 197 6.59 -0.78 -43.93
N LYS A 198 7.67 -0.95 -43.19
CA LYS A 198 7.71 -0.83 -41.73
C LYS A 198 7.45 0.61 -41.27
N VAL A 199 8.04 1.60 -41.91
CA VAL A 199 7.78 3.02 -41.60
C VAL A 199 6.31 3.36 -41.84
N ARG A 200 5.69 2.89 -42.95
CA ARG A 200 4.26 3.06 -43.20
C ARG A 200 3.38 2.35 -42.14
N HIS A 201 3.84 1.24 -41.58
CA HIS A 201 3.15 0.59 -40.47
C HIS A 201 3.09 1.54 -39.26
N ILE A 202 4.22 2.11 -38.83
CA ILE A 202 4.28 3.13 -37.77
C ILE A 202 3.37 4.32 -38.07
N GLU A 203 3.40 4.85 -39.32
CA GLU A 203 2.54 5.96 -39.72
C GLU A 203 1.04 5.64 -39.63
N ARG A 204 0.63 4.39 -39.94
CA ARG A 204 -0.79 3.99 -39.82
C ARG A 204 -1.23 3.93 -38.35
N VAL A 205 -0.39 3.41 -37.45
CA VAL A 205 -0.67 3.39 -36.03
C VAL A 205 -0.71 4.82 -35.48
N ALA A 206 0.24 5.67 -35.84
CA ALA A 206 0.29 7.07 -35.42
C ALA A 206 -0.94 7.88 -35.85
N ARG A 207 -1.62 7.48 -36.92
CA ARG A 207 -2.87 8.12 -37.41
C ARG A 207 -4.15 7.43 -36.89
N GLY A 208 -4.05 6.41 -36.06
CA GLY A 208 -5.19 5.62 -35.60
C GLY A 208 -5.89 4.79 -36.70
N ALA A 209 -5.19 4.52 -37.83
CA ALA A 209 -5.72 3.82 -39.01
C ALA A 209 -5.22 2.38 -39.14
N ALA A 210 -4.62 1.82 -38.09
CA ALA A 210 -4.06 0.48 -38.06
C ALA A 210 -5.10 -0.57 -37.63
N SER A 211 -4.95 -1.80 -38.15
CA SER A 211 -5.68 -2.97 -37.66
C SER A 211 -5.19 -3.40 -36.27
N GLU A 212 -5.95 -4.27 -35.59
CA GLU A 212 -5.55 -4.82 -34.29
C GLU A 212 -4.23 -5.59 -34.34
N ASP A 213 -3.99 -6.36 -35.42
CA ASP A 213 -2.74 -7.09 -35.61
C ASP A 213 -1.55 -6.14 -35.85
N GLU A 214 -1.77 -5.03 -36.52
CA GLU A 214 -0.78 -3.98 -36.70
C GLU A 214 -0.47 -3.28 -35.37
N VAL A 215 -1.47 -3.00 -34.54
CA VAL A 215 -1.27 -2.46 -33.20
C VAL A 215 -0.50 -3.45 -32.32
N ALA A 216 -0.85 -4.74 -32.38
CA ALA A 216 -0.20 -5.77 -31.57
C ALA A 216 1.30 -5.95 -31.89
N SER A 217 1.71 -5.69 -33.14
CA SER A 217 3.11 -5.87 -33.57
C SER A 217 3.93 -4.58 -33.64
N VAL A 218 3.32 -3.41 -33.42
CA VAL A 218 3.95 -2.11 -33.69
C VAL A 218 5.17 -1.85 -32.81
N LEU A 219 5.14 -2.26 -31.55
CA LEU A 219 6.23 -1.99 -30.60
C LEU A 219 7.55 -2.66 -31.04
N GLY A 220 7.49 -3.92 -31.44
CA GLY A 220 8.66 -4.63 -31.99
C GLY A 220 9.22 -3.99 -33.26
N VAL A 221 8.34 -3.58 -34.18
CA VAL A 221 8.73 -2.86 -35.41
C VAL A 221 9.34 -1.51 -35.08
N LEU A 222 8.80 -0.77 -34.12
CA LEU A 222 9.32 0.55 -33.71
C LEU A 222 10.72 0.40 -33.09
N ILE A 223 10.94 -0.58 -32.21
CA ILE A 223 12.25 -0.85 -31.61
C ILE A 223 13.30 -1.12 -32.71
N GLU A 224 13.01 -2.01 -33.62
CA GLU A 224 13.91 -2.35 -34.73
C GLU A 224 14.26 -1.13 -35.61
N LEU A 225 13.27 -0.32 -35.97
CA LEU A 225 13.50 0.86 -36.79
C LEU A 225 14.30 1.94 -36.06
N LEU A 226 14.08 2.12 -34.77
CA LEU A 226 14.82 3.11 -33.97
C LEU A 226 16.27 2.69 -33.77
N GLU A 227 16.55 1.43 -33.51
CA GLU A 227 17.91 0.90 -33.44
C GLU A 227 18.67 1.17 -34.76
N MET A 228 18.04 0.82 -35.88
CA MET A 228 18.64 1.06 -37.21
C MET A 228 18.83 2.56 -37.52
N ALA A 229 17.87 3.41 -37.16
CA ALA A 229 17.91 4.84 -37.47
C ALA A 229 18.91 5.60 -36.60
N CYS A 230 19.10 5.18 -35.36
CA CYS A 230 19.95 5.87 -34.37
C CYS A 230 21.33 5.24 -34.21
N ASP A 231 21.57 4.04 -34.74
CA ASP A 231 22.76 3.21 -34.54
C ASP A 231 23.08 3.00 -33.04
N GLU A 232 22.01 2.86 -32.24
CA GLU A 232 22.06 2.71 -30.79
C GLU A 232 20.89 1.84 -30.31
N GLN A 233 21.12 1.02 -29.28
CA GLN A 233 20.06 0.26 -28.63
C GLN A 233 18.96 1.16 -28.06
N VAL A 234 17.75 0.65 -27.99
CA VAL A 234 16.54 1.38 -27.54
C VAL A 234 16.33 1.19 -26.05
N VAL A 235 15.89 2.23 -25.37
CA VAL A 235 15.38 2.17 -24.00
C VAL A 235 13.85 2.12 -24.04
N LEU A 236 13.24 1.14 -23.36
CA LEU A 236 11.79 0.99 -23.27
C LEU A 236 11.33 1.25 -21.83
N LEU A 237 10.48 2.26 -21.65
CA LEU A 237 9.92 2.67 -20.37
C LEU A 237 8.40 2.52 -20.41
N VAL A 238 7.81 1.82 -19.43
CA VAL A 238 6.36 1.58 -19.40
C VAL A 238 5.81 1.84 -18.01
N ASP A 239 4.85 2.76 -17.90
CA ASP A 239 4.09 3.01 -16.69
C ASP A 239 2.75 2.28 -16.73
N GLY A 240 2.30 1.72 -15.61
CA GLY A 240 1.03 1.00 -15.50
C GLY A 240 1.00 -0.31 -16.30
N TYR A 241 2.13 -1.00 -16.45
CA TYR A 241 2.22 -2.24 -17.23
C TYR A 241 1.25 -3.34 -16.77
N ASP A 242 0.85 -3.31 -15.50
CA ASP A 242 -0.03 -4.28 -14.85
C ASP A 242 -1.52 -3.89 -14.86
N ALA A 243 -1.88 -2.78 -15.49
CA ALA A 243 -3.25 -2.23 -15.46
C ALA A 243 -4.34 -3.21 -15.92
N ALA A 244 -4.04 -4.08 -16.89
CA ALA A 244 -4.97 -5.10 -17.36
C ALA A 244 -5.26 -6.17 -16.30
N TRP A 245 -4.23 -6.61 -15.57
CA TRP A 245 -4.38 -7.62 -14.51
C TRP A 245 -5.03 -7.03 -13.25
N SER A 246 -4.77 -5.77 -12.95
CA SER A 246 -5.40 -5.04 -11.86
C SER A 246 -6.92 -4.96 -12.03
N ARG A 247 -7.41 -4.72 -13.25
CA ARG A 247 -8.85 -4.71 -13.56
C ARG A 247 -9.49 -6.10 -13.57
N ARG A 248 -8.78 -7.13 -14.05
CA ARG A 248 -9.30 -8.51 -14.09
C ARG A 248 -9.69 -9.03 -12.71
N ALA A 249 -8.94 -8.64 -11.68
CA ALA A 249 -9.30 -8.92 -10.30
C ALA A 249 -10.58 -8.21 -9.85
N SER A 250 -11.05 -7.19 -10.58
CA SER A 250 -12.21 -6.35 -10.25
C SER A 250 -13.45 -6.63 -11.11
N ALA A 251 -13.33 -7.25 -12.29
CA ALA A 251 -14.43 -7.39 -13.24
C ALA A 251 -15.11 -8.76 -13.17
N ARG A 252 -16.46 -8.76 -13.17
CA ARG A 252 -17.31 -9.96 -13.25
C ARG A 252 -17.74 -10.33 -14.68
N ASP A 253 -17.44 -9.49 -15.67
CA ASP A 253 -17.95 -9.67 -17.05
C ASP A 253 -16.86 -10.21 -17.98
N ALA A 254 -17.04 -11.47 -18.38
CA ALA A 254 -16.21 -12.21 -19.32
C ALA A 254 -16.83 -12.14 -20.73
N SER A 255 -16.83 -10.99 -21.40
CA SER A 255 -17.47 -10.91 -22.73
C SER A 255 -16.64 -10.35 -23.88
N ASP A 256 -15.36 -9.97 -23.70
CA ASP A 256 -14.50 -9.56 -24.82
C ASP A 256 -13.08 -10.12 -24.66
N ALA A 257 -12.30 -10.10 -25.77
CA ALA A 257 -10.91 -10.57 -25.80
C ALA A 257 -10.13 -10.15 -24.53
N ASP A 258 -9.50 -11.11 -23.89
CA ASP A 258 -8.86 -10.90 -22.58
C ASP A 258 -7.86 -9.73 -22.65
N PRO A 259 -8.09 -8.62 -21.93
CA PRO A 259 -7.19 -7.46 -21.99
C PRO A 259 -5.74 -7.79 -21.61
N ALA A 260 -5.54 -8.82 -20.79
CA ALA A 260 -4.22 -9.30 -20.43
C ALA A 260 -3.53 -9.97 -21.62
N GLU A 261 -4.27 -10.68 -22.48
CA GLU A 261 -3.74 -11.27 -23.72
C GLU A 261 -3.27 -10.20 -24.70
N LEU A 262 -4.00 -9.07 -24.79
CA LEU A 262 -3.57 -7.94 -25.62
C LEU A 262 -2.24 -7.37 -25.14
N LEU A 263 -2.09 -7.10 -23.83
CA LEU A 263 -0.85 -6.57 -23.27
C LEU A 263 0.31 -7.58 -23.36
N ASP A 264 0.03 -8.89 -23.22
CA ASP A 264 1.06 -9.92 -23.43
C ASP A 264 1.61 -9.86 -24.87
N ARG A 265 0.73 -9.77 -25.86
CA ARG A 265 1.12 -9.66 -27.27
C ARG A 265 1.83 -8.35 -27.60
N VAL A 266 1.33 -7.24 -27.13
CA VAL A 266 1.87 -5.89 -27.44
C VAL A 266 3.21 -5.68 -26.76
N LEU A 267 3.33 -6.00 -25.47
CA LEU A 267 4.47 -5.63 -24.64
C LEU A 267 5.47 -6.78 -24.50
N PHE A 268 5.04 -7.91 -23.95
CA PHE A 268 5.97 -8.98 -23.55
C PHE A 268 6.50 -9.79 -24.73
N ASP A 269 5.72 -9.97 -25.78
CA ASP A 269 6.22 -10.56 -27.04
C ASP A 269 7.23 -9.64 -27.75
N ALA A 270 6.99 -8.33 -27.74
CA ALA A 270 7.92 -7.36 -28.32
C ALA A 270 9.24 -7.31 -27.54
N ILE A 271 9.21 -7.27 -26.20
CA ILE A 271 10.41 -7.29 -25.34
C ILE A 271 11.22 -8.57 -25.61
N ALA A 272 10.57 -9.72 -25.65
CA ALA A 272 11.25 -11.00 -25.86
C ALA A 272 11.87 -11.12 -27.27
N THR A 273 11.20 -10.60 -28.29
CA THR A 273 11.66 -10.67 -29.68
C THR A 273 12.77 -9.67 -29.96
N ALA A 274 12.66 -8.45 -29.43
CA ALA A 274 13.61 -7.35 -29.66
C ALA A 274 14.68 -7.21 -28.55
N ARG A 275 14.87 -8.23 -27.72
CA ARG A 275 15.75 -8.17 -26.53
C ARG A 275 17.18 -7.72 -26.84
N ASP A 276 17.72 -8.11 -28.00
CA ASP A 276 19.10 -7.77 -28.40
C ASP A 276 19.22 -6.31 -28.87
N SER A 277 18.09 -5.68 -29.27
CA SER A 277 17.97 -4.28 -29.66
C SER A 277 17.63 -3.35 -28.47
N LEU A 278 17.31 -3.94 -27.29
CA LEU A 278 16.98 -3.19 -26.08
C LEU A 278 18.21 -3.05 -25.17
N ARG A 279 18.59 -1.80 -24.85
CA ARG A 279 19.60 -1.48 -23.81
C ARG A 279 19.06 -1.75 -22.42
N LEU A 280 17.82 -1.37 -22.19
CA LEU A 280 17.13 -1.43 -20.93
C LEU A 280 15.62 -1.42 -21.15
N THR A 281 14.91 -2.22 -20.38
CA THR A 281 13.46 -2.11 -20.23
C THR A 281 13.14 -1.82 -18.77
N CYS A 282 12.36 -0.78 -18.47
CA CYS A 282 11.88 -0.48 -17.12
C CYS A 282 10.35 -0.44 -17.10
N LEU A 283 9.76 -1.35 -16.33
CA LEU A 283 8.33 -1.51 -16.17
C LEU A 283 7.92 -1.04 -14.77
N MET A 284 6.99 -0.09 -14.68
CA MET A 284 6.43 0.40 -13.42
C MET A 284 4.99 -0.05 -13.28
N GLY A 285 4.62 -0.57 -12.10
CA GLY A 285 3.26 -1.00 -11.79
C GLY A 285 3.02 -1.10 -10.30
N GLU A 286 1.87 -1.65 -9.92
CA GLU A 286 1.51 -1.88 -8.53
C GLU A 286 1.75 -3.33 -8.11
N ARG A 287 1.58 -4.26 -9.04
CA ARG A 287 1.64 -5.70 -8.78
C ARG A 287 2.43 -6.47 -9.82
N PRO A 288 3.08 -7.58 -9.42
CA PRO A 288 3.64 -8.52 -10.38
C PRO A 288 2.56 -9.11 -11.29
N SER A 289 2.91 -9.41 -12.53
CA SER A 289 2.04 -10.05 -13.50
C SER A 289 2.54 -11.46 -13.87
N PRO A 290 1.67 -12.38 -14.28
CA PRO A 290 2.10 -13.70 -14.76
C PRO A 290 3.01 -13.64 -16.01
N ALA A 291 2.95 -12.56 -16.77
CA ALA A 291 3.70 -12.40 -18.01
C ALA A 291 5.22 -12.24 -17.78
N GLU A 292 5.64 -11.75 -16.61
CA GLU A 292 7.08 -11.65 -16.25
C GLU A 292 7.75 -13.03 -16.21
N VAL A 293 7.03 -14.06 -15.71
CA VAL A 293 7.54 -15.43 -15.73
C VAL A 293 7.76 -15.91 -17.16
N ALA A 294 6.91 -15.48 -18.08
CA ALA A 294 7.04 -15.80 -19.49
C ALA A 294 8.30 -15.19 -20.13
N LEU A 295 8.78 -14.02 -19.65
CA LEU A 295 10.03 -13.42 -20.12
C LEU A 295 11.24 -14.35 -19.88
N SER A 296 11.34 -14.95 -18.70
CA SER A 296 12.42 -15.91 -18.41
C SER A 296 12.42 -17.12 -19.35
N SER A 297 11.25 -17.66 -19.65
CA SER A 297 11.11 -18.79 -20.57
C SER A 297 11.51 -18.44 -22.01
N ARG A 298 11.45 -17.15 -22.37
CA ARG A 298 11.82 -16.57 -23.66
C ARG A 298 13.28 -16.06 -23.68
N GLY A 299 14.05 -16.27 -22.60
CA GLY A 299 15.46 -15.94 -22.52
C GLY A 299 15.79 -14.50 -22.12
N CYS A 300 14.83 -13.75 -21.58
CA CYS A 300 15.08 -12.44 -21.00
C CYS A 300 15.42 -12.60 -19.51
N SER A 301 16.47 -11.90 -19.04
CA SER A 301 16.72 -11.74 -17.61
C SER A 301 15.85 -10.61 -17.07
N TYR A 302 15.21 -10.79 -15.93
CA TYR A 302 14.46 -9.71 -15.29
C TYR A 302 14.77 -9.62 -13.80
N CYS A 303 14.68 -8.40 -13.26
CA CYS A 303 14.78 -8.09 -11.85
C CYS A 303 13.44 -7.52 -11.40
N LEU A 304 12.74 -8.24 -10.52
CA LEU A 304 11.46 -7.81 -9.94
C LEU A 304 11.71 -7.24 -8.56
N THR A 305 11.21 -6.03 -8.31
CA THR A 305 11.18 -5.42 -6.98
C THR A 305 9.76 -5.15 -6.53
N THR A 306 9.41 -5.65 -5.36
CA THR A 306 8.14 -5.45 -4.66
C THR A 306 8.37 -4.60 -3.41
N PRO A 307 7.33 -4.22 -2.65
CA PRO A 307 7.52 -3.54 -1.37
C PRO A 307 8.35 -4.33 -0.33
N LEU A 308 8.51 -5.65 -0.47
CA LEU A 308 9.41 -6.45 0.40
C LEU A 308 10.88 -6.39 -0.02
N SER A 309 11.17 -6.01 -1.26
CA SER A 309 12.52 -6.06 -1.81
C SER A 309 13.40 -4.94 -1.25
N ALA A 310 14.61 -5.28 -0.84
CA ALA A 310 15.60 -4.30 -0.37
C ALA A 310 16.26 -3.52 -1.51
N TRP A 311 16.24 -4.06 -2.75
CA TRP A 311 16.75 -3.36 -3.92
C TRP A 311 15.81 -2.23 -4.33
N CYS A 312 16.33 -1.04 -4.57
CA CYS A 312 15.58 0.17 -4.87
C CYS A 312 14.57 0.62 -3.80
N ASP A 313 14.74 0.19 -2.54
CA ASP A 313 13.80 0.51 -1.46
C ASP A 313 13.77 2.00 -1.07
N ARG A 314 14.83 2.76 -1.37
CA ARG A 314 15.00 4.18 -0.99
C ARG A 314 14.50 5.18 -2.03
N TRP A 315 14.26 4.74 -3.27
CA TRP A 315 13.93 5.63 -4.37
C TRP A 315 12.44 5.90 -4.51
N PHE A 316 11.64 5.08 -3.85
CA PHE A 316 10.19 5.21 -3.79
C PHE A 316 9.77 5.61 -2.38
N GLY A 317 9.02 6.69 -2.27
CA GLY A 317 8.68 7.26 -0.97
C GLY A 317 9.69 8.31 -0.47
N PHE A 318 9.29 9.04 0.59
CA PHE A 318 10.16 9.99 1.29
C PHE A 318 10.54 9.45 2.66
N SER A 319 11.82 9.43 2.98
CA SER A 319 12.31 9.16 4.34
C SER A 319 11.93 10.32 5.29
N ASP A 320 11.98 10.07 6.59
CA ASP A 320 11.72 11.09 7.62
C ASP A 320 12.61 12.34 7.43
N ALA A 321 13.90 12.15 7.14
CA ALA A 321 14.82 13.25 6.88
C ALA A 321 14.48 14.06 5.61
N GLU A 322 13.91 13.41 4.59
CA GLU A 322 13.45 14.09 3.37
C GLU A 322 12.16 14.87 3.61
N VAL A 323 11.25 14.33 4.44
CA VAL A 323 10.03 15.04 4.87
C VAL A 323 10.41 16.26 5.70
N GLU A 324 11.35 16.12 6.64
CA GLU A 324 11.87 17.24 7.42
C GLU A 324 12.49 18.32 6.53
N ALA A 325 13.30 17.93 5.53
CA ALA A 325 13.91 18.88 4.59
C ALA A 325 12.87 19.63 3.76
N LEU A 326 11.79 18.97 3.32
CA LEU A 326 10.68 19.59 2.59
C LEU A 326 9.89 20.57 3.48
N LEU A 327 9.59 20.19 4.72
CA LEU A 327 8.92 21.05 5.69
C LEU A 327 9.76 22.28 6.02
N ASN A 328 11.06 22.11 6.26
CA ASN A 328 11.99 23.22 6.50
C ASN A 328 12.06 24.16 5.30
N HIS A 329 12.13 23.62 4.07
CA HIS A 329 12.12 24.45 2.85
C HIS A 329 10.83 25.25 2.72
N ALA A 330 9.69 24.65 3.10
CA ALA A 330 8.38 25.32 3.08
C ALA A 330 8.14 26.26 4.28
N GLY A 331 9.08 26.38 5.23
CA GLY A 331 8.91 27.13 6.47
C GLY A 331 7.79 26.59 7.35
N ARG A 332 7.72 25.27 7.48
CA ARG A 332 6.65 24.50 8.19
C ARG A 332 7.25 23.43 9.11
N GLU A 333 8.43 23.66 9.65
CA GLU A 333 9.16 22.73 10.53
C GLU A 333 8.36 22.35 11.77
N GLU A 334 7.50 23.22 12.26
CA GLU A 334 6.63 22.97 13.43
C GLU A 334 5.61 21.83 13.23
N TYR A 335 5.36 21.42 11.98
CA TYR A 335 4.40 20.35 11.65
C TYR A 335 5.07 18.98 11.42
N LEU A 336 6.34 18.82 11.77
CA LEU A 336 7.05 17.55 11.54
C LEU A 336 6.44 16.39 12.32
N ASP A 337 6.07 16.63 13.59
CA ASP A 337 5.45 15.60 14.41
C ASP A 337 4.05 15.22 13.90
N ASP A 338 3.29 16.19 13.40
CA ASP A 338 2.00 15.94 12.76
C ASP A 338 2.18 15.11 11.47
N ALA A 339 3.18 15.43 10.64
CA ALA A 339 3.49 14.67 9.44
C ALA A 339 3.88 13.21 9.76
N ARG A 340 4.70 12.99 10.80
CA ARG A 340 5.04 11.67 11.28
C ARG A 340 3.83 10.89 11.74
N GLU A 341 2.98 11.49 12.57
CA GLU A 341 1.80 10.82 13.10
C GLU A 341 0.81 10.41 12.01
N TRP A 342 0.60 11.28 11.01
CA TRP A 342 -0.44 11.08 10.00
C TRP A 342 0.01 10.37 8.74
N LEU A 343 1.29 10.44 8.35
CA LEU A 343 1.74 10.03 7.03
C LEU A 343 2.86 8.97 7.03
N GLU A 344 3.67 8.90 8.10
CA GLU A 344 4.76 7.96 8.20
C GLU A 344 4.26 6.53 8.47
N GLY A 345 5.09 5.54 8.20
CA GLY A 345 4.91 4.17 8.66
C GLY A 345 4.85 3.12 7.56
N TYR A 346 5.00 3.50 6.31
CA TYR A 346 5.25 2.52 5.24
C TYR A 346 6.66 1.94 5.36
N ARG A 347 6.80 0.71 4.91
CA ARG A 347 8.10 0.08 4.84
C ARG A 347 8.29 -0.60 3.49
N PHE A 348 9.37 -0.26 2.81
CA PHE A 348 9.83 -0.92 1.60
C PHE A 348 11.21 -1.51 1.89
N GLY A 349 11.33 -2.84 1.78
CA GLY A 349 12.55 -3.52 2.13
C GLY A 349 13.07 -3.12 3.53
N ARG A 350 14.17 -2.38 3.57
CA ARG A 350 14.78 -1.87 4.81
C ARG A 350 14.40 -0.44 5.13
N ALA A 351 13.82 0.30 4.16
CA ALA A 351 13.52 1.72 4.30
C ALA A 351 12.13 1.96 4.88
N TYR A 352 12.06 2.82 5.90
CA TYR A 352 10.80 3.42 6.34
C TYR A 352 10.56 4.68 5.52
N CYS A 353 9.32 4.90 5.11
CA CYS A 353 8.98 6.04 4.26
C CYS A 353 7.53 6.49 4.43
N SER A 354 7.28 7.69 3.90
CA SER A 354 5.96 8.28 3.68
C SER A 354 5.65 8.36 2.19
N SER A 355 4.37 8.36 1.83
CA SER A 355 3.97 8.57 0.43
C SER A 355 4.26 10.00 -0.02
N PRO A 356 5.04 10.23 -1.10
CA PRO A 356 5.30 11.55 -1.65
C PRO A 356 4.04 12.36 -1.95
N GLU A 357 3.05 11.72 -2.58
CA GLU A 357 1.78 12.37 -2.89
C GLU A 357 1.06 12.87 -1.64
N ARG A 358 1.08 12.07 -0.56
CA ARG A 358 0.44 12.42 0.72
C ARG A 358 1.19 13.54 1.44
N VAL A 359 2.51 13.51 1.44
CA VAL A 359 3.36 14.56 2.02
C VAL A 359 3.17 15.88 1.27
N ILE A 360 3.24 15.86 -0.06
CA ILE A 360 3.02 17.03 -0.90
C ILE A 360 1.59 17.57 -0.74
N GLY A 361 0.59 16.68 -0.68
CA GLY A 361 -0.80 17.05 -0.41
C GLY A 361 -1.00 17.64 0.99
N PHE A 362 -0.33 17.14 2.02
CA PHE A 362 -0.34 17.69 3.37
C PHE A 362 0.22 19.13 3.39
N LEU A 363 1.39 19.35 2.80
CA LEU A 363 1.98 20.68 2.62
C LEU A 363 1.03 21.62 1.85
N GLY A 364 0.44 21.15 0.76
CA GLY A 364 -0.48 21.93 -0.08
C GLY A 364 -1.78 22.33 0.64
N ARG A 365 -2.21 21.56 1.64
CA ARG A 365 -3.34 21.89 2.50
C ARG A 365 -2.96 22.74 3.74
N GLY A 366 -1.77 23.29 3.79
CA GLY A 366 -1.29 24.07 4.92
C GLY A 366 -1.03 23.23 6.17
N CYS A 367 -0.52 22.01 5.99
CA CYS A 367 -0.20 21.03 7.04
C CYS A 367 -1.41 20.62 7.89
N THR A 368 -2.58 20.57 7.28
CA THR A 368 -3.79 20.09 7.95
C THR A 368 -3.90 18.58 7.79
N ALA A 369 -4.14 17.87 8.90
CA ALA A 369 -4.37 16.43 8.89
C ALA A 369 -5.49 16.03 7.92
N PRO A 370 -5.32 14.99 7.10
CA PRO A 370 -6.33 14.55 6.16
C PRO A 370 -7.52 13.95 6.92
N VAL A 371 -8.73 14.36 6.57
CA VAL A 371 -9.95 13.80 7.17
C VAL A 371 -10.20 12.38 6.66
N ARG A 372 -9.88 12.13 5.40
CA ARG A 372 -10.04 10.83 4.73
C ARG A 372 -9.04 10.74 3.58
N ALA A 373 -8.37 9.59 3.44
CA ALA A 373 -7.58 9.30 2.26
C ALA A 373 -8.50 9.17 1.03
N ASP A 374 -8.05 9.68 -0.10
CA ASP A 374 -8.69 9.34 -1.37
C ASP A 374 -8.53 7.84 -1.61
N LEU A 375 -9.67 7.14 -1.71
CA LEU A 375 -9.73 5.70 -1.74
C LEU A 375 -9.68 5.11 -3.16
N TYR A 376 -9.27 5.88 -4.17
CA TYR A 376 -9.38 5.45 -5.57
C TYR A 376 -8.77 4.07 -5.85
N GLY A 377 -7.65 3.71 -5.22
CA GLY A 377 -7.05 2.38 -5.35
C GLY A 377 -7.62 1.32 -4.39
N TYR A 378 -8.21 1.71 -3.26
CA TYR A 378 -8.60 0.81 -2.17
C TYR A 378 -10.10 0.54 -2.09
N ALA A 379 -10.94 1.43 -2.64
CA ALA A 379 -12.38 1.40 -2.45
C ALA A 379 -13.02 0.06 -2.86
N ASP A 380 -12.60 -0.48 -4.00
CA ASP A 380 -13.13 -1.75 -4.51
C ASP A 380 -12.65 -2.95 -3.69
N CYS A 381 -11.41 -2.91 -3.19
CA CYS A 381 -10.89 -3.94 -2.30
C CYS A 381 -11.58 -3.91 -0.95
N LEU A 382 -11.69 -2.73 -0.32
CA LEU A 382 -12.35 -2.58 0.98
C LEU A 382 -13.84 -2.90 0.92
N SER A 383 -14.54 -2.47 -0.13
CA SER A 383 -15.95 -2.82 -0.32
C SER A 383 -16.18 -4.35 -0.42
N ARG A 384 -15.24 -5.08 -1.04
CA ARG A 384 -15.30 -6.55 -1.10
C ARG A 384 -14.97 -7.20 0.24
N VAL A 385 -14.07 -6.62 1.01
CA VAL A 385 -13.72 -7.11 2.36
C VAL A 385 -14.93 -7.06 3.28
N VAL A 386 -15.65 -5.93 3.28
CA VAL A 386 -16.81 -5.73 4.15
C VAL A 386 -18.11 -6.32 3.58
N ALA A 387 -18.16 -6.60 2.26
CA ALA A 387 -19.34 -7.19 1.64
C ALA A 387 -19.62 -8.61 2.15
N GLY A 388 -20.87 -8.91 2.48
CA GLY A 388 -21.37 -10.27 2.73
C GLY A 388 -21.13 -10.82 4.14
N TRP A 389 -20.95 -10.00 5.16
CA TRP A 389 -20.82 -10.43 6.56
C TRP A 389 -19.80 -11.57 6.75
N ASN A 390 -18.64 -11.49 6.11
CA ASN A 390 -17.57 -12.44 6.38
C ASN A 390 -16.94 -12.10 7.74
N LEU A 391 -17.30 -12.87 8.77
CA LEU A 391 -16.94 -12.62 10.16
C LEU A 391 -15.43 -12.69 10.39
N ASP A 392 -14.74 -13.61 9.70
CA ASP A 392 -13.30 -13.75 9.84
C ASP A 392 -12.57 -12.51 9.31
N ARG A 393 -13.01 -11.97 8.18
CA ARG A 393 -12.46 -10.73 7.61
C ARG A 393 -12.73 -9.52 8.48
N LEU A 394 -13.96 -9.40 9.00
CA LEU A 394 -14.33 -8.30 9.91
C LEU A 394 -13.49 -8.34 11.20
N SER A 395 -13.26 -9.52 11.76
CA SER A 395 -12.39 -9.69 12.92
C SER A 395 -10.99 -9.17 12.65
N VAL A 396 -10.40 -9.53 11.51
CA VAL A 396 -9.08 -9.02 11.09
C VAL A 396 -9.07 -7.50 10.92
N LEU A 397 -10.11 -6.91 10.30
CA LEU A 397 -10.18 -5.46 10.15
C LEU A 397 -10.28 -4.73 11.49
N PHE A 398 -10.99 -5.30 12.45
CA PHE A 398 -11.11 -4.72 13.78
C PHE A 398 -9.79 -4.83 14.55
N ASP A 399 -9.09 -5.96 14.44
CA ASP A 399 -7.77 -6.14 15.03
C ASP A 399 -6.76 -5.10 14.48
N LEU A 400 -6.83 -4.77 13.17
CA LEU A 400 -6.00 -3.74 12.54
C LEU A 400 -6.27 -2.32 13.09
N LEU A 401 -7.50 -2.05 13.58
CA LEU A 401 -7.87 -0.74 14.15
C LEU A 401 -7.47 -0.59 15.60
N GLU A 402 -7.07 -1.65 16.30
CA GLU A 402 -6.55 -1.53 17.64
C GLU A 402 -5.23 -0.75 17.68
N ALA A 403 -4.91 -0.18 18.84
CA ALA A 403 -3.62 0.49 19.05
C ALA A 403 -2.49 -0.53 18.86
N HIS A 404 -1.60 -0.30 17.88
CA HIS A 404 -0.58 -1.24 17.43
C HIS A 404 -1.15 -2.56 16.88
N GLY A 405 -2.38 -2.51 16.34
CA GLY A 405 -3.04 -3.66 15.76
C GLY A 405 -2.27 -4.21 14.57
N CYS A 406 -2.05 -5.52 14.56
CA CYS A 406 -1.54 -6.26 13.43
C CYS A 406 -2.34 -7.55 13.28
N ALA A 407 -2.40 -8.03 12.05
CA ALA A 407 -3.07 -9.28 11.73
C ALA A 407 -2.14 -10.17 10.91
N GLU A 408 -2.05 -11.45 11.29
CA GLU A 408 -1.32 -12.44 10.52
C GLU A 408 -2.21 -12.94 9.38
N VAL A 409 -1.84 -12.56 8.15
CA VAL A 409 -2.58 -12.94 6.95
C VAL A 409 -1.63 -13.47 5.87
N PRO A 410 -2.11 -14.36 4.98
CA PRO A 410 -1.27 -14.85 3.91
C PRO A 410 -1.04 -13.80 2.84
N LEU A 411 0.22 -13.64 2.41
CA LEU A 411 0.62 -12.85 1.24
C LEU A 411 1.09 -13.75 0.12
N CYS A 412 0.53 -13.55 -1.07
CA CYS A 412 0.85 -14.28 -2.28
C CYS A 412 1.44 -13.31 -3.31
N LEU A 413 2.74 -13.03 -3.22
CA LEU A 413 3.45 -12.12 -4.13
C LEU A 413 4.00 -12.83 -5.38
N GLY A 414 3.94 -14.15 -5.42
CA GLY A 414 4.40 -14.95 -6.55
C GLY A 414 3.40 -14.95 -7.70
N THR A 415 3.93 -14.82 -8.93
CA THR A 415 3.13 -14.79 -10.17
C THR A 415 2.64 -16.17 -10.62
N ALA A 416 3.13 -17.26 -9.98
CA ALA A 416 3.00 -18.64 -10.49
C ALA A 416 2.00 -19.51 -9.73
N GLU A 417 1.18 -18.98 -8.82
CA GLU A 417 0.31 -19.80 -7.99
C GLU A 417 -1.14 -19.80 -8.50
N PRO A 418 -1.58 -20.89 -9.18
CA PRO A 418 -2.94 -20.99 -9.71
C PRO A 418 -4.02 -21.18 -8.64
N ASP A 419 -3.63 -21.47 -7.38
CA ASP A 419 -4.55 -21.85 -6.29
C ASP A 419 -4.58 -20.84 -5.14
N VAL A 420 -4.42 -19.54 -5.42
CA VAL A 420 -4.61 -18.50 -4.40
C VAL A 420 -6.10 -18.41 -4.08
N SER A 421 -6.46 -18.58 -2.80
CA SER A 421 -7.85 -18.37 -2.39
C SER A 421 -8.26 -16.92 -2.66
N PRO A 422 -9.54 -16.64 -2.94
CA PRO A 422 -10.00 -15.26 -3.12
C PRO A 422 -9.67 -14.36 -1.92
N ASP A 423 -9.58 -14.93 -0.72
CA ASP A 423 -9.26 -14.21 0.50
C ASP A 423 -7.77 -13.84 0.59
N ASP A 424 -6.87 -14.75 0.24
CA ASP A 424 -5.43 -14.50 0.20
C ASP A 424 -5.10 -13.43 -0.84
N GLY A 425 -5.73 -13.50 -2.01
CA GLY A 425 -5.60 -12.50 -3.07
C GLY A 425 -6.05 -11.10 -2.63
N MET A 426 -7.05 -11.01 -1.77
CA MET A 426 -7.56 -9.75 -1.24
C MET A 426 -6.55 -9.07 -0.30
N TRP A 427 -5.99 -9.79 0.67
CA TRP A 427 -4.97 -9.23 1.58
C TRP A 427 -3.72 -8.81 0.84
N THR A 428 -3.33 -9.61 -0.15
CA THR A 428 -2.22 -9.27 -1.06
C THR A 428 -2.51 -7.99 -1.85
N ALA A 429 -3.74 -7.82 -2.35
CA ALA A 429 -4.13 -6.60 -3.05
C ALA A 429 -4.09 -5.36 -2.15
N LEU A 430 -4.58 -5.46 -0.90
CA LEU A 430 -4.50 -4.37 0.09
C LEU A 430 -3.05 -4.02 0.47
N TYR A 431 -2.17 -5.01 0.54
CA TYR A 431 -0.76 -4.78 0.78
C TYR A 431 -0.07 -4.10 -0.42
N LEU A 432 -0.24 -4.62 -1.62
CA LEU A 432 0.38 -4.08 -2.83
C LEU A 432 -0.15 -2.69 -3.20
N SER A 433 -1.41 -2.39 -2.87
CA SER A 433 -1.96 -1.04 -3.05
C SER A 433 -1.50 -0.05 -1.97
N GLY A 434 -0.79 -0.50 -0.93
CA GLY A 434 -0.29 0.35 0.16
C GLY A 434 -1.32 0.67 1.22
N PHE A 435 -2.49 -0.01 1.24
CA PHE A 435 -3.43 0.13 2.35
C PHE A 435 -2.91 -0.53 3.63
N LEU A 436 -2.15 -1.61 3.48
CA LEU A 436 -1.46 -2.32 4.55
C LEU A 436 0.06 -2.28 4.33
N THR A 437 0.81 -2.45 5.41
CA THR A 437 2.27 -2.59 5.40
C THR A 437 2.71 -3.69 6.35
N THR A 438 3.98 -4.08 6.31
CA THR A 438 4.58 -5.06 7.21
C THR A 438 5.92 -4.57 7.73
N ASP A 439 6.29 -4.97 8.95
CA ASP A 439 7.63 -4.74 9.49
C ASP A 439 8.60 -5.91 9.23
N MET A 440 8.13 -6.97 8.56
CA MET A 440 8.96 -8.10 8.17
C MET A 440 9.74 -7.78 6.90
N THR A 441 11.06 -8.00 6.95
CA THR A 441 11.98 -7.68 5.83
C THR A 441 12.45 -8.88 5.03
N GLU A 442 12.18 -10.07 5.53
CA GLU A 442 12.69 -11.28 4.90
C GLU A 442 11.60 -11.92 4.03
N GLU A 443 11.98 -12.30 2.80
CA GLU A 443 11.18 -13.23 2.03
C GLU A 443 11.11 -14.55 2.81
N PRO A 444 9.93 -15.19 2.88
CA PRO A 444 9.77 -16.41 3.66
C PRO A 444 10.68 -17.51 3.10
N GLU A 445 11.31 -18.23 4.00
CA GLU A 445 11.78 -19.56 3.65
C GLU A 445 10.60 -20.38 3.10
N HIS A 446 10.85 -21.21 2.10
CA HIS A 446 9.86 -21.97 1.34
C HIS A 446 8.68 -22.46 2.20
N GLY A 447 7.49 -21.90 1.95
CA GLY A 447 6.21 -22.41 2.44
C GLY A 447 5.47 -21.55 3.48
N ASP A 448 6.09 -20.59 4.13
CA ASP A 448 5.40 -19.72 5.08
C ASP A 448 4.93 -18.43 4.40
N ARG A 449 3.62 -18.34 4.15
CA ARG A 449 2.98 -17.17 3.50
C ARG A 449 2.46 -16.15 4.51
N LEU A 450 2.37 -16.51 5.81
CA LEU A 450 1.80 -15.64 6.82
C LEU A 450 2.71 -14.43 7.08
N ARG A 451 2.11 -13.25 7.07
CA ARG A 451 2.75 -11.98 7.39
C ARG A 451 1.93 -11.20 8.39
N ALA A 452 2.61 -10.61 9.36
CA ALA A 452 2.00 -9.64 10.24
C ALA A 452 1.84 -8.32 9.47
N LEU A 453 0.62 -8.03 9.04
CA LEU A 453 0.26 -6.78 8.38
C LEU A 453 -0.34 -5.80 9.38
N ARG A 454 -0.10 -4.51 9.16
CA ARG A 454 -0.67 -3.41 9.94
C ARG A 454 -1.05 -2.23 9.04
N LEU A 455 -1.86 -1.34 9.58
CA LEU A 455 -2.08 -0.04 8.95
C LEU A 455 -0.81 0.82 9.09
N PRO A 456 -0.34 1.45 8.02
CA PRO A 456 0.91 2.21 8.08
C PRO A 456 0.82 3.44 8.99
N ASN A 457 -0.30 4.18 8.96
CA ASN A 457 -0.40 5.48 9.62
C ASN A 457 -1.85 5.84 10.03
N ASN A 458 -2.01 6.99 10.67
CA ASN A 458 -3.30 7.44 11.16
C ASN A 458 -4.26 7.87 10.04
N GLU A 459 -3.78 8.32 8.87
CA GLU A 459 -4.64 8.61 7.72
C GLU A 459 -5.43 7.36 7.29
N LEU A 460 -4.74 6.23 7.12
CA LEU A 460 -5.39 4.98 6.71
C LEU A 460 -6.19 4.34 7.86
N ARG A 461 -5.76 4.51 9.10
CA ARG A 461 -6.53 4.09 10.27
C ARG A 461 -7.87 4.83 10.36
N GLN A 462 -7.86 6.14 10.18
CA GLN A 462 -9.09 6.93 10.15
C GLN A 462 -9.97 6.56 8.95
N THR A 463 -9.36 6.32 7.79
CA THR A 463 -10.07 5.89 6.60
C THR A 463 -10.78 4.55 6.80
N LEU A 464 -10.09 3.53 7.33
CA LEU A 464 -10.72 2.24 7.63
C LEU A 464 -11.85 2.37 8.64
N ARG A 465 -11.64 3.19 9.69
CA ARG A 465 -12.68 3.48 10.68
C ARG A 465 -13.94 4.03 10.02
N LEU A 466 -13.81 5.02 9.13
CA LEU A 466 -14.95 5.61 8.42
C LEU A 466 -15.65 4.61 7.49
N VAL A 467 -14.89 3.78 6.79
CA VAL A 467 -15.46 2.71 5.94
C VAL A 467 -16.29 1.73 6.78
N ILE A 468 -15.81 1.34 7.95
CA ILE A 468 -16.54 0.44 8.85
C ILE A 468 -17.82 1.12 9.37
N ILE A 469 -17.73 2.38 9.78
CA ILE A 469 -18.90 3.14 10.25
C ILE A 469 -19.96 3.21 9.15
N GLU A 470 -19.60 3.66 7.95
CA GLU A 470 -20.48 3.75 6.79
C GLU A 470 -21.12 2.40 6.44
N TRP A 471 -20.31 1.32 6.52
CA TRP A 471 -20.83 0.00 6.22
C TRP A 471 -21.89 -0.46 7.23
N PHE A 472 -21.67 -0.28 8.54
CA PHE A 472 -22.68 -0.60 9.56
C PHE A 472 -23.92 0.26 9.42
N GLU A 473 -23.78 1.54 9.08
CA GLU A 473 -24.90 2.45 8.82
C GLU A 473 -25.71 2.05 7.58
N CYS A 474 -25.05 1.54 6.54
CA CYS A 474 -25.71 1.05 5.32
C CYS A 474 -26.31 -0.36 5.48
N ALA A 475 -25.82 -1.16 6.43
CA ALA A 475 -26.32 -2.52 6.67
C ALA A 475 -27.64 -2.52 7.48
N ALA A 476 -27.93 -1.47 8.23
CA ALA A 476 -29.23 -1.27 8.89
C ALA A 476 -30.26 -0.75 7.87
N GLU A 477 -31.49 -1.28 7.88
CA GLU A 477 -32.57 -0.73 7.04
C GLU A 477 -32.88 0.74 7.37
N ASP A 478 -32.68 1.13 8.64
CA ASP A 478 -32.86 2.50 9.11
C ASP A 478 -31.66 2.96 9.95
N ILE A 479 -30.87 3.89 9.42
CA ILE A 479 -29.72 4.51 10.13
C ILE A 479 -30.10 5.06 11.51
N ARG A 480 -31.37 5.49 11.69
CA ARG A 480 -31.86 5.99 12.98
C ARG A 480 -31.80 4.93 14.09
N ASP A 481 -31.83 3.65 13.77
CA ASP A 481 -31.69 2.59 14.77
C ASP A 481 -30.23 2.46 15.24
N VAL A 482 -29.26 2.67 14.37
CA VAL A 482 -27.81 2.74 14.74
C VAL A 482 -27.56 3.96 15.62
N ASP A 483 -28.10 5.13 15.25
CA ASP A 483 -27.99 6.36 16.05
C ASP A 483 -28.67 6.21 17.42
N ALA A 484 -29.86 5.59 17.46
CA ALA A 484 -30.57 5.34 18.70
C ALA A 484 -29.82 4.35 19.61
N PHE A 485 -29.19 3.32 19.04
CA PHE A 485 -28.34 2.41 19.77
C PHE A 485 -27.15 3.15 20.40
N ARG A 486 -26.42 3.94 19.62
CA ARG A 486 -25.26 4.73 20.08
C ARG A 486 -25.63 5.74 21.16
N ASP A 487 -26.72 6.47 20.95
CA ASP A 487 -27.22 7.43 21.93
C ASP A 487 -27.65 6.76 23.23
N GLY A 488 -28.44 5.70 23.13
CA GLY A 488 -28.86 4.90 24.28
C GLY A 488 -27.69 4.31 25.06
N LEU A 489 -26.67 3.80 24.36
CA LEU A 489 -25.46 3.24 24.96
C LEU A 489 -24.68 4.31 25.74
N CYS A 490 -24.51 5.51 25.20
CA CYS A 490 -23.82 6.62 25.87
C CYS A 490 -24.56 7.15 27.11
N HIS A 491 -25.89 7.09 27.10
CA HIS A 491 -26.73 7.66 28.18
C HIS A 491 -27.28 6.62 29.17
N GLY A 492 -26.95 5.34 29.02
CA GLY A 492 -27.43 4.29 29.93
C GLY A 492 -28.91 3.97 29.76
N ASN A 493 -29.47 4.15 28.55
CA ASN A 493 -30.89 3.93 28.29
C ASN A 493 -31.14 2.52 27.73
N GLU A 494 -31.40 1.56 28.63
CA GLU A 494 -31.60 0.13 28.31
C GLU A 494 -32.72 -0.09 27.29
N ASP A 495 -33.87 0.62 27.46
CA ASP A 495 -35.02 0.42 26.57
C ASP A 495 -34.76 0.91 25.15
N THR A 496 -33.96 1.97 25.00
CA THR A 496 -33.58 2.48 23.68
C THR A 496 -32.61 1.54 23.01
N VAL A 497 -31.57 1.08 23.71
CA VAL A 497 -30.59 0.10 23.20
C VAL A 497 -31.28 -1.20 22.82
N ARG A 498 -32.16 -1.75 23.68
CA ARG A 498 -32.88 -2.99 23.40
C ARG A 498 -33.74 -2.92 22.14
N ARG A 499 -34.51 -1.82 21.97
CA ARG A 499 -35.38 -1.63 20.80
C ARG A 499 -34.58 -1.47 19.52
N ALA A 500 -33.54 -0.65 19.54
CA ALA A 500 -32.68 -0.43 18.39
C ALA A 500 -31.96 -1.72 17.99
N LEU A 501 -31.35 -2.41 18.94
CA LEU A 501 -30.63 -3.66 18.69
C LEU A 501 -31.56 -4.77 18.16
N SER A 502 -32.81 -4.85 18.66
CA SER A 502 -33.78 -5.85 18.16
C SER A 502 -34.15 -5.62 16.69
N ARG A 503 -34.20 -4.38 16.22
CA ARG A 503 -34.44 -4.07 14.80
C ARG A 503 -33.22 -4.38 13.98
N ILE A 504 -32.03 -3.92 14.40
CA ILE A 504 -30.77 -4.18 13.72
C ILE A 504 -30.52 -5.70 13.55
N LEU A 505 -30.82 -6.50 14.56
CA LEU A 505 -30.72 -7.98 14.48
C LEU A 505 -31.71 -8.57 13.47
N GLY A 506 -32.93 -8.03 13.38
CA GLY A 506 -33.92 -8.44 12.38
C GLY A 506 -33.46 -8.15 10.96
N ASP A 507 -32.89 -6.98 10.73
CA ASP A 507 -32.45 -6.51 9.42
C ASP A 507 -31.16 -7.21 8.96
N ALA A 508 -30.21 -7.42 9.86
CA ALA A 508 -28.90 -7.97 9.55
C ALA A 508 -28.89 -9.47 9.25
N GLY A 509 -29.97 -10.20 9.55
CA GLY A 509 -30.07 -11.64 9.30
C GLY A 509 -28.98 -12.48 10.02
N ILE A 510 -28.37 -11.96 11.06
CA ILE A 510 -27.22 -12.57 11.76
C ILE A 510 -27.55 -13.92 12.38
N GLY A 511 -28.80 -14.14 12.75
CA GLY A 511 -29.25 -15.41 13.35
C GLY A 511 -29.32 -16.62 12.41
N ALA A 512 -29.05 -16.45 11.12
CA ALA A 512 -29.23 -17.49 10.11
C ALA A 512 -27.94 -18.24 9.72
N THR A 513 -26.75 -17.75 10.10
CA THR A 513 -25.49 -18.27 9.57
C THR A 513 -24.80 -19.33 10.44
N ASP A 514 -24.88 -19.25 11.75
CA ASP A 514 -24.41 -20.30 12.68
C ASP A 514 -25.07 -20.11 14.07
N PRO A 515 -26.06 -20.92 14.41
CA PRO A 515 -26.77 -20.77 15.68
C PRO A 515 -25.90 -21.07 16.92
N ASP A 516 -24.73 -21.65 16.76
CA ASP A 516 -23.90 -22.10 17.88
C ASP A 516 -22.69 -21.16 18.18
N ALA A 517 -22.53 -20.05 17.43
CA ALA A 517 -21.36 -19.18 17.58
C ALA A 517 -21.69 -17.81 18.20
N PRO A 518 -21.02 -17.39 19.30
CA PRO A 518 -21.17 -16.04 19.88
C PRO A 518 -20.45 -14.95 19.06
N LEU A 519 -19.55 -15.30 18.17
CA LEU A 519 -18.72 -14.36 17.41
C LEU A 519 -19.50 -13.32 16.60
N PRO A 520 -20.61 -13.66 15.91
CA PRO A 520 -21.39 -12.68 15.15
C PRO A 520 -21.91 -11.53 15.99
N TYR A 521 -22.40 -11.82 17.20
CA TYR A 521 -22.96 -10.80 18.13
C TYR A 521 -21.87 -9.92 18.72
N HIS A 522 -20.70 -10.49 18.98
CA HIS A 522 -19.54 -9.74 19.42
C HIS A 522 -19.11 -8.71 18.36
N LEU A 523 -18.92 -9.15 17.11
CA LEU A 523 -18.51 -8.29 16.01
C LEU A 523 -19.58 -7.24 15.68
N LEU A 524 -20.88 -7.58 15.79
CA LEU A 524 -21.96 -6.61 15.64
C LEU A 524 -21.87 -5.53 16.69
N LEU A 525 -21.77 -5.88 17.98
CA LEU A 525 -21.67 -4.92 19.07
C LEU A 525 -20.43 -4.05 18.93
N GLN A 526 -19.29 -4.64 18.61
CA GLN A 526 -18.04 -3.90 18.39
C GLN A 526 -18.18 -2.93 17.21
N GLY A 527 -18.77 -3.37 16.11
CA GLY A 527 -19.02 -2.54 14.92
C GLY A 527 -19.95 -1.36 15.21
N LEU A 528 -21.05 -1.59 15.94
CA LEU A 528 -21.98 -0.53 16.36
C LEU A 528 -21.34 0.49 17.31
N CYS A 529 -20.31 0.08 18.07
CA CYS A 529 -19.54 0.97 18.94
C CYS A 529 -18.54 1.87 18.17
N PHE A 530 -18.19 1.56 16.92
CA PHE A 530 -17.48 2.54 16.10
C PHE A 530 -18.35 3.77 15.83
N GLY A 531 -17.75 4.93 15.83
CA GLY A 531 -18.49 6.19 15.59
C GLY A 531 -19.25 6.73 16.79
N LEU A 532 -19.12 6.17 18.00
CA LEU A 532 -19.65 6.77 19.22
C LEU A 532 -19.10 8.19 19.41
N PRO A 533 -19.97 9.23 19.53
CA PRO A 533 -19.51 10.61 19.60
C PRO A 533 -18.68 10.90 20.85
N GLY A 534 -17.41 11.30 20.65
CA GLY A 534 -16.49 11.62 21.74
C GLY A 534 -15.83 10.40 22.39
N TYR A 535 -15.84 9.27 21.71
CA TYR A 535 -15.15 8.05 22.14
C TYR A 535 -14.11 7.59 21.13
N ALA A 536 -13.07 6.94 21.62
CA ALA A 536 -12.07 6.25 20.81
C ALA A 536 -12.66 4.98 20.17
N ASN A 537 -11.88 4.34 19.29
CA ASN A 537 -12.29 3.05 18.73
C ASN A 537 -12.51 2.00 19.83
N PRO A 538 -13.53 1.14 19.71
CA PRO A 538 -13.75 0.06 20.65
C PRO A 538 -12.56 -0.90 20.65
N ALA A 539 -12.08 -1.25 21.83
CA ALA A 539 -11.08 -2.28 22.03
C ALA A 539 -11.74 -3.60 22.44
N SER A 540 -11.34 -4.70 21.80
CA SER A 540 -11.97 -5.99 21.94
C SER A 540 -11.13 -6.97 22.74
N ARG A 541 -11.78 -7.91 23.46
CA ARG A 541 -11.17 -9.05 24.15
C ARG A 541 -9.96 -8.73 25.01
N ARG A 542 -9.93 -7.55 25.61
CA ARG A 542 -8.83 -7.14 26.49
C ARG A 542 -8.80 -7.95 27.77
N LYS A 543 -7.60 -8.35 28.18
CA LYS A 543 -7.37 -8.82 29.54
C LYS A 543 -7.50 -7.65 30.48
N CYS A 544 -8.47 -7.69 31.39
CA CYS A 544 -8.78 -6.69 32.38
C CYS A 544 -8.93 -7.36 33.74
N GLY A 545 -8.14 -6.99 34.73
CA GLY A 545 -8.19 -7.64 36.04
C GLY A 545 -7.95 -9.14 36.00
N ALA A 546 -8.84 -9.88 36.64
CA ALA A 546 -8.82 -11.32 36.67
C ALA A 546 -9.49 -11.96 35.45
N GLY A 547 -10.24 -11.18 34.64
CA GLY A 547 -11.02 -11.63 33.51
C GLY A 547 -10.69 -10.99 32.16
N ARG A 548 -11.59 -11.14 31.21
CA ARG A 548 -11.57 -10.50 29.90
C ARG A 548 -12.88 -9.77 29.67
N CYS A 549 -12.83 -8.52 29.21
CA CYS A 549 -14.02 -7.86 28.70
C CYS A 549 -14.18 -8.15 27.20
N ASP A 550 -15.41 -8.19 26.73
CA ASP A 550 -15.69 -8.33 25.32
C ASP A 550 -15.36 -7.05 24.56
N ILE A 551 -15.85 -5.88 25.04
CA ILE A 551 -15.61 -4.58 24.40
C ILE A 551 -15.40 -3.49 25.46
N GLN A 552 -14.41 -2.63 25.26
CA GLN A 552 -14.20 -1.39 26.02
C GLN A 552 -14.14 -0.19 25.10
N VAL A 553 -14.81 0.89 25.47
CA VAL A 553 -14.82 2.15 24.71
C VAL A 553 -14.44 3.29 25.63
N PHE A 554 -13.30 3.92 25.35
CA PHE A 554 -12.72 4.99 26.16
C PHE A 554 -13.17 6.36 25.64
N PRO A 555 -13.52 7.33 26.52
CA PRO A 555 -13.70 8.71 26.11
C PRO A 555 -12.41 9.25 25.47
N THR A 556 -12.51 10.01 24.38
CA THR A 556 -11.34 10.55 23.66
C THR A 556 -10.47 11.44 24.53
N GLY A 557 -11.03 12.22 25.45
CA GLY A 557 -10.28 13.03 26.41
C GLY A 557 -9.54 12.25 27.51
N ALA A 558 -9.80 10.93 27.64
CA ALA A 558 -9.15 10.08 28.63
C ALA A 558 -7.90 9.37 28.11
N VAL A 559 -7.67 9.37 26.79
CA VAL A 559 -6.62 8.59 26.13
C VAL A 559 -5.33 9.40 25.91
N PHE A 560 -5.41 10.74 25.92
CA PHE A 560 -4.26 11.59 25.63
C PHE A 560 -3.73 12.33 26.86
N ASP A 561 -2.41 12.23 27.11
CA ASP A 561 -1.66 12.98 28.11
C ASP A 561 -1.55 14.51 27.81
N ILE A 562 -2.27 15.02 26.81
CA ILE A 562 -2.26 16.46 26.42
C ILE A 562 -3.14 17.31 27.35
N ALA A 563 -3.31 16.92 28.59
CA ALA A 563 -4.28 17.52 29.47
C ALA A 563 -3.74 18.66 30.33
N ASP A 564 -2.57 19.19 30.06
CA ASP A 564 -2.09 20.37 30.79
C ASP A 564 -2.57 21.70 30.21
N THR A 565 -3.34 21.71 29.10
CA THR A 565 -3.63 22.97 28.42
C THR A 565 -5.07 23.46 28.49
N ILE A 566 -6.11 22.63 28.74
CA ILE A 566 -7.49 23.16 28.84
C ILE A 566 -8.30 22.33 29.84
N GLY A 567 -8.69 22.91 30.95
CA GLY A 567 -9.43 22.33 32.05
C GLY A 567 -10.92 22.00 31.76
N MET A 568 -11.21 21.26 30.69
CA MET A 568 -12.51 20.64 30.47
C MET A 568 -12.37 19.14 30.69
N LEU A 569 -12.80 18.69 31.88
CA LEU A 569 -13.01 17.28 32.17
C LEU A 569 -14.07 16.74 31.21
N ASP A 570 -13.73 15.73 30.42
CA ASP A 570 -14.73 14.97 29.68
C ASP A 570 -15.51 14.13 30.70
N GLU A 571 -16.76 14.49 30.94
CA GLU A 571 -17.66 13.83 31.91
C GLU A 571 -18.19 12.48 31.39
N ARG A 572 -17.79 12.06 30.17
CA ARG A 572 -18.25 10.81 29.57
C ARG A 572 -17.69 9.63 30.32
N PRO A 573 -18.51 8.61 30.62
CA PRO A 573 -18.06 7.43 31.33
C PRO A 573 -17.24 6.50 30.42
N LEU A 574 -16.31 5.73 31.00
CA LEU A 574 -15.78 4.53 30.37
C LEU A 574 -16.92 3.53 30.18
N ILE A 575 -17.14 3.06 28.96
CA ILE A 575 -18.12 2.02 28.65
C ILE A 575 -17.41 0.67 28.59
N THR A 576 -17.90 -0.28 29.40
CA THR A 576 -17.44 -1.67 29.40
C THR A 576 -18.62 -2.58 29.10
N ILE A 577 -18.48 -3.42 28.08
CA ILE A 577 -19.50 -4.33 27.60
C ILE A 577 -19.02 -5.76 27.77
N ASN A 578 -19.92 -6.60 28.33
CA ASN A 578 -19.75 -8.05 28.31
C ASN A 578 -21.01 -8.67 27.72
N MET A 579 -20.88 -9.82 27.07
CA MET A 579 -22.02 -10.50 26.45
C MET A 579 -22.03 -11.99 26.74
N MET A 580 -23.23 -12.56 26.75
CA MET A 580 -23.46 -13.99 26.82
C MET A 580 -24.42 -14.47 25.74
N TYR A 581 -24.22 -15.68 25.26
CA TYR A 581 -25.01 -16.29 24.22
C TYR A 581 -25.44 -17.71 24.64
N ASP A 582 -26.74 -17.97 24.53
CA ASP A 582 -27.31 -19.32 24.68
C ASP A 582 -28.60 -19.43 23.84
N PRO A 583 -28.60 -20.24 22.75
CA PRO A 583 -29.73 -20.38 21.84
C PRO A 583 -30.92 -21.17 22.46
N GLY A 584 -30.74 -21.79 23.63
CA GLY A 584 -31.74 -22.64 24.29
C GLY A 584 -32.61 -21.93 25.34
N VAL A 585 -32.45 -20.62 25.58
CA VAL A 585 -33.10 -19.90 26.65
C VAL A 585 -34.47 -19.35 26.28
N ASP A 586 -35.38 -19.31 27.26
CA ASP A 586 -36.63 -18.57 27.16
C ASP A 586 -36.42 -17.05 27.45
N ALA A 587 -37.49 -16.29 27.46
CA ALA A 587 -37.42 -14.85 27.68
C ALA A 587 -36.79 -14.48 29.04
N LEU A 588 -37.06 -15.24 30.08
CA LEU A 588 -36.48 -14.99 31.40
C LEU A 588 -35.01 -15.41 31.44
N GLY A 589 -34.66 -16.51 30.79
CA GLY A 589 -33.27 -16.96 30.63
C GLY A 589 -32.44 -15.93 29.88
N LEU A 590 -33.00 -15.27 28.84
CA LEU A 590 -32.34 -14.22 28.08
C LEU A 590 -32.04 -12.97 28.94
N GLU A 591 -32.97 -12.58 29.84
CA GLU A 591 -32.72 -11.51 30.82
C GLU A 591 -31.63 -11.88 31.81
N LEU A 592 -31.63 -13.15 32.27
CA LEU A 592 -30.61 -13.65 33.19
C LEU A 592 -29.21 -13.67 32.55
N LEU A 593 -29.10 -14.01 31.26
CA LEU A 593 -27.81 -13.91 30.54
C LEU A 593 -27.25 -12.48 30.56
N ALA A 594 -28.08 -11.48 30.28
CA ALA A 594 -27.63 -10.09 30.32
C ALA A 594 -27.18 -9.65 31.73
N VAL A 595 -27.93 -10.04 32.77
CA VAL A 595 -27.54 -9.78 34.17
C VAL A 595 -26.24 -10.51 34.54
N GLN A 596 -26.07 -11.75 34.12
CA GLN A 596 -24.84 -12.50 34.38
C GLN A 596 -23.63 -11.87 33.69
N ALA A 597 -23.78 -11.43 32.43
CA ALA A 597 -22.73 -10.72 31.71
C ALA A 597 -22.30 -9.43 32.44
N LEU A 598 -23.26 -8.68 33.01
CA LEU A 598 -22.98 -7.51 33.83
C LEU A 598 -22.23 -7.86 35.12
N LEU A 599 -22.68 -8.90 35.84
CA LEU A 599 -22.06 -9.36 37.09
C LEU A 599 -20.63 -9.88 36.89
N ASP A 600 -20.35 -10.45 35.74
CA ASP A 600 -18.99 -10.90 35.41
C ASP A 600 -18.02 -9.71 35.28
N ILE A 601 -18.47 -8.55 34.78
CA ILE A 601 -17.67 -7.33 34.78
C ILE A 601 -17.30 -6.93 36.21
N GLU A 602 -18.25 -6.98 37.12
CA GLU A 602 -18.06 -6.62 38.53
C GLU A 602 -17.16 -7.63 39.25
N ARG A 603 -17.47 -8.92 39.15
CA ARG A 603 -16.72 -9.99 39.81
C ARG A 603 -15.24 -10.01 39.43
N ASP A 604 -14.94 -9.80 38.15
CA ASP A 604 -13.61 -9.90 37.61
C ASP A 604 -12.84 -8.56 37.64
N GLY A 605 -13.49 -7.48 38.13
CA GLY A 605 -12.90 -6.14 38.20
C GLY A 605 -12.46 -5.58 36.85
N ILE A 606 -13.19 -5.94 35.78
CA ILE A 606 -12.80 -5.69 34.41
C ILE A 606 -12.65 -4.19 34.10
N ASP A 607 -13.48 -3.36 34.72
CA ASP A 607 -13.50 -1.91 34.54
C ASP A 607 -12.61 -1.13 35.55
N GLU A 608 -11.92 -1.83 36.46
CA GLU A 608 -11.07 -1.20 37.47
C GLU A 608 -9.64 -0.90 36.97
N ILE A 609 -9.26 -1.53 35.86
CA ILE A 609 -7.90 -1.43 35.35
C ILE A 609 -7.75 -0.28 34.38
N ARG A 610 -6.94 0.67 34.77
CA ARG A 610 -6.53 1.84 34.02
C ARG A 610 -7.71 2.76 33.63
N VAL A 611 -8.40 3.29 34.61
CA VAL A 611 -9.02 4.60 34.45
C VAL A 611 -7.86 5.59 34.39
N PRO A 612 -7.59 6.26 33.27
CA PRO A 612 -6.42 7.13 33.13
C PRO A 612 -6.41 8.29 34.13
N ARG A 613 -7.58 8.61 34.74
CA ARG A 613 -7.72 9.69 35.73
C ARG A 613 -8.75 9.38 36.81
N PRO A 614 -8.50 9.80 38.07
CA PRO A 614 -9.53 9.79 39.09
C PRO A 614 -10.69 10.72 38.69
N GLY A 615 -11.92 10.18 38.72
CA GLY A 615 -13.14 10.97 38.47
C GLY A 615 -13.84 10.70 37.13
N VAL A 616 -13.31 9.85 36.26
CA VAL A 616 -14.06 9.38 35.07
C VAL A 616 -15.15 8.40 35.53
N GLY A 617 -16.41 8.68 35.18
CA GLY A 617 -17.53 7.78 35.42
C GLY A 617 -17.36 6.45 34.71
N ARG A 618 -18.02 5.41 35.20
CA ARG A 618 -18.00 4.09 34.58
C ARG A 618 -19.44 3.67 34.24
N MET A 619 -19.57 2.98 33.11
CA MET A 619 -20.83 2.43 32.66
C MET A 619 -20.61 1.00 32.22
N ARG A 620 -21.27 0.08 32.87
CA ARG A 620 -21.22 -1.36 32.61
C ARG A 620 -22.47 -1.78 31.84
N TRP A 621 -22.28 -2.54 30.80
CA TRP A 621 -23.35 -3.10 30.00
C TRP A 621 -23.22 -4.62 29.92
N GLY A 622 -24.31 -5.32 30.26
CA GLY A 622 -24.47 -6.75 30.05
C GLY A 622 -25.45 -7.01 28.91
N PHE A 623 -25.05 -7.82 27.94
CA PHE A 623 -25.87 -8.25 26.80
C PHE A 623 -26.10 -9.75 26.86
N GLY A 624 -27.34 -10.19 26.64
CA GLY A 624 -27.73 -11.58 26.45
C GLY A 624 -28.31 -11.78 25.05
N PHE A 625 -27.91 -12.85 24.36
CA PHE A 625 -28.40 -13.22 23.04
C PHE A 625 -28.90 -14.67 23.01
N ASP A 626 -29.97 -14.95 22.23
CA ASP A 626 -30.52 -16.27 22.01
C ASP A 626 -30.55 -16.75 20.56
N GLY A 627 -29.89 -15.99 19.66
CA GLY A 627 -29.90 -16.25 18.22
C GLY A 627 -30.81 -15.32 17.43
N GLN A 628 -31.87 -14.80 18.03
CA GLN A 628 -32.85 -13.91 17.37
C GLN A 628 -33.18 -12.65 18.17
N ARG A 629 -33.04 -12.72 19.49
CA ARG A 629 -33.41 -11.66 20.42
C ARG A 629 -32.20 -11.25 21.25
N ALA A 630 -32.25 -10.04 21.76
CA ALA A 630 -31.30 -9.51 22.72
C ALA A 630 -32.00 -9.00 23.97
N SER A 631 -31.38 -9.19 25.12
CA SER A 631 -31.66 -8.49 26.37
C SER A 631 -30.46 -7.68 26.80
N VAL A 632 -30.71 -6.55 27.45
CA VAL A 632 -29.65 -5.62 27.87
C VAL A 632 -29.92 -5.11 29.27
N VAL A 633 -28.88 -4.95 30.05
CA VAL A 633 -28.89 -4.30 31.37
C VAL A 633 -27.70 -3.36 31.48
N CYS A 634 -27.89 -2.26 32.20
CA CYS A 634 -26.89 -1.22 32.38
C CYS A 634 -26.73 -0.85 33.86
N GLN A 635 -25.48 -0.62 34.26
CA GLN A 635 -25.16 -0.07 35.59
C GLN A 635 -24.22 1.14 35.40
N ARG A 636 -24.62 2.26 35.95
CA ARG A 636 -23.81 3.49 35.97
C ARG A 636 -23.18 3.67 37.36
N LEU A 637 -21.86 3.91 37.40
CA LEU A 637 -21.06 4.03 38.61
C LEU A 637 -20.44 5.43 38.71
#